data_f14e76c9b8e950ae685b9bf29be490fa
#
_entry.id   f14e76c9b8e950ae685b9bf29be490fa
#
_cell.length_a   1.000
_cell.length_b   1.000
_cell.length_c   1.000
_cell.angle_alpha   90.00
_cell.angle_beta   90.00
_cell.angle_gamma   90.00
#
_symmetry.space_group_name_H-M   'P 1'
#
loop_
_entity.id
_entity.type
_entity.pdbx_description
1 polymer ?
#
loop_
_entity_poly.entity_id
_entity_poly.type
_entity_poly.pdbx_seq_one_letter_code
_entity_poly.pdbx_strand_id
1 'polypeptide(L)'
;MPLRRFSPGLKAQFAFGMVFLFVQPDASAADISAQQIGGVIIPQAFSQALQDGMSVPLYIHLAGSQGRQDDQRIGSAFIWLDDGQLRIRKIQLEESEDNASVSEQTRQQLMALANAPFNEALTIPLTDNAQLDLSLRQLLLQLVVKREALGTVLRSRSEDIGQSSVNTLSSNLSYNLGVYNNQLRNGGSNTSSYLSLNNVTALREHHVVLDGSLYGIGSGQQDSELYKAMYERDFAGHRFAGGMLDTWNLQSLGPMTAISAGKIYGLSWGNQASSTIFDSSQSATPVIAFLPAAGEVHLTRDGRLLSVQNFTMGNHEVDTRGLPYGIYDVEVEVIVNGRVISKRPQRVNKLFSRGRGVGAPLAWQVWGGSFHMDRWSENGKKTRPAKESWLAGASTSGSLSTLSWAATGYGYDNQAVGETRLTLPLGGAINVNLQNMLASDSSWSSIGSISATLPGGFSSLWVNQEKTRIGNQLRRSDADNRAIGGTLNLNSLWSKLGTFSISYNDDRRYNSHYYTADYYQNVYSGPFGSLGLRAGIQRYNNGDSNANTGKYIALDLSLPLGNWFSAGMTHQNGYTMANLSARKQFDEGTIRTVGANLSRAISGDTGDDKTLSGGAYAQFDARYASGTLNVNSAADGYINTNLTANGSVGWQGKNIAASGRTDGNAGVIFNTGLEDDGQLSAKINGRIFPLNGKRNYLPLSPYGRYEVELQNSKNSLDSYDIVSGRKSHLTLYPGNVAVIEPEVKQMVTVSGRIRAEDGTLLANARINNHIGRTRTDENGEFVMDVDKKYPTIDFRYSGNKTCEVALELNQARGAVWVGDVVCSGLSSLSLIHISEPTRHSLIS
;
A
#
# COMPACT_ATOMS: atom_id res chain seq x y z
N MET A 1 49.35 -30.51 -24.67
CA MET A 1 50.55 -29.71 -24.32
C MET A 1 50.04 -28.41 -23.71
N PRO A 2 50.65 -27.84 -22.65
CA PRO A 2 50.16 -28.13 -21.30
C PRO A 2 49.64 -26.87 -20.57
N LEU A 3 48.83 -27.17 -19.59
CA LEU A 3 48.48 -26.39 -18.41
C LEU A 3 49.56 -25.43 -17.88
N ARG A 4 49.16 -24.22 -17.51
CA ARG A 4 49.82 -23.51 -16.40
C ARG A 4 48.79 -22.94 -15.44
N ARG A 5 48.84 -23.48 -14.25
CA ARG A 5 48.25 -22.99 -13.00
C ARG A 5 48.86 -21.61 -12.68
N PHE A 6 48.02 -20.69 -12.20
CA PHE A 6 48.49 -19.63 -11.30
C PHE A 6 47.63 -19.64 -10.04
N SER A 7 48.36 -19.79 -8.96
CA SER A 7 47.94 -19.86 -7.57
C SER A 7 47.74 -18.44 -6.98
N PRO A 8 47.08 -18.30 -5.83
CA PRO A 8 46.53 -17.04 -5.32
C PRO A 8 47.49 -16.36 -4.36
N GLY A 9 47.34 -15.05 -4.19
CA GLY A 9 47.93 -14.35 -3.06
C GLY A 9 48.00 -12.87 -3.24
N LEU A 10 47.11 -12.19 -2.57
CA LEU A 10 47.50 -10.98 -1.82
C LEU A 10 46.36 -10.59 -0.84
N LYS A 11 46.57 -10.95 0.41
CA LYS A 11 45.89 -10.38 1.55
C LYS A 11 46.52 -9.02 1.84
N ALA A 12 45.81 -7.94 1.73
CA ALA A 12 46.23 -6.66 2.30
C ALA A 12 45.57 -6.54 3.69
N GLN A 13 46.37 -6.80 4.70
CA GLN A 13 46.10 -6.44 6.08
C GLN A 13 46.47 -4.96 6.25
N PHE A 14 45.49 -4.11 6.56
CA PHE A 14 45.76 -2.82 7.18
C PHE A 14 45.75 -3.01 8.69
N ALA A 15 46.93 -3.06 9.28
CA ALA A 15 47.14 -2.95 10.71
C ALA A 15 47.27 -1.47 11.07
N PHE A 16 46.27 -0.92 11.81
CA PHE A 16 46.47 0.32 12.54
C PHE A 16 47.01 -0.02 13.91
N GLY A 17 48.32 0.23 14.07
CA GLY A 17 48.96 0.16 15.36
C GLY A 17 48.64 1.40 16.20
N MET A 18 47.92 1.21 17.26
CA MET A 18 47.78 2.18 18.34
C MET A 18 48.64 1.76 19.51
N VAL A 19 49.72 2.50 19.74
CA VAL A 19 50.64 2.34 20.88
C VAL A 19 49.88 2.84 22.12
N PHE A 20 49.54 1.97 23.03
CA PHE A 20 49.14 2.30 24.40
C PHE A 20 50.31 2.08 25.37
N LEU A 21 50.72 3.16 25.98
CA LEU A 21 51.59 3.16 27.14
C LEU A 21 50.90 2.46 28.32
N PHE A 22 51.53 1.38 28.81
CA PHE A 22 51.11 0.74 30.03
C PHE A 22 51.46 1.62 31.24
N VAL A 23 50.44 2.12 31.95
CA VAL A 23 50.51 2.42 33.36
C VAL A 23 49.71 1.35 34.04
N GLN A 24 50.40 0.46 34.78
CA GLN A 24 49.74 -0.47 35.71
C GLN A 24 49.28 0.31 36.93
N PRO A 25 48.02 0.15 37.36
CA PRO A 25 47.71 0.04 38.78
C PRO A 25 47.30 -1.40 39.06
N ASP A 26 47.92 -1.95 40.08
CA ASP A 26 47.45 -3.19 40.71
C ASP A 26 46.00 -3.02 41.20
N ALA A 27 45.11 -3.61 40.41
CA ALA A 27 43.73 -3.87 40.86
C ALA A 27 43.49 -5.37 40.59
N SER A 28 43.22 -6.10 41.61
CA SER A 28 42.84 -7.50 41.61
C SER A 28 41.83 -7.76 40.49
N ALA A 29 42.23 -8.65 39.57
CA ALA A 29 41.35 -9.13 38.51
C ALA A 29 40.17 -9.86 39.17
N ALA A 30 39.01 -9.17 39.23
CA ALA A 30 37.74 -9.85 39.32
C ALA A 30 37.54 -10.61 38.00
N ASP A 31 37.35 -11.89 38.09
CA ASP A 31 37.08 -12.81 36.97
C ASP A 31 35.92 -12.27 36.14
N ILE A 32 36.22 -11.73 34.99
CA ILE A 32 35.24 -11.29 34.01
C ILE A 32 34.80 -12.55 33.23
N SER A 33 33.93 -13.34 33.85
CA SER A 33 33.34 -14.48 33.15
C SER A 33 32.27 -13.97 32.16
N ALA A 34 32.65 -13.79 30.91
CA ALA A 34 31.69 -13.56 29.85
C ALA A 34 30.82 -14.82 29.71
N GLN A 35 29.51 -14.66 29.85
CA GLN A 35 28.57 -15.78 29.73
C GLN A 35 28.19 -15.99 28.27
N GLN A 36 28.27 -17.24 27.81
CA GLN A 36 27.85 -17.61 26.46
C GLN A 36 26.39 -18.07 26.50
N ILE A 37 25.51 -17.39 25.76
CA ILE A 37 24.10 -17.76 25.64
C ILE A 37 23.75 -17.84 24.16
N GLY A 38 23.23 -18.97 23.71
CA GLY A 38 22.81 -19.18 22.30
C GLY A 38 23.92 -18.90 21.30
N GLY A 39 25.17 -19.26 21.60
CA GLY A 39 26.35 -19.03 20.74
C GLY A 39 26.83 -17.58 20.68
N VAL A 40 26.25 -16.66 21.47
CA VAL A 40 26.68 -15.26 21.59
C VAL A 40 27.36 -15.01 22.91
N ILE A 41 28.54 -14.39 22.86
CA ILE A 41 29.28 -13.99 24.05
C ILE A 41 28.69 -12.67 24.56
N ILE A 42 28.18 -12.66 25.78
CA ILE A 42 27.48 -11.55 26.36
C ILE A 42 28.36 -10.87 27.40
N PRO A 43 28.59 -9.54 27.33
CA PRO A 43 29.28 -8.77 28.36
C PRO A 43 28.57 -8.83 29.71
N GLN A 44 29.30 -8.81 30.82
CA GLN A 44 28.73 -8.93 32.15
C GLN A 44 27.63 -7.88 32.46
N ALA A 45 27.80 -6.64 32.03
CA ALA A 45 26.80 -5.58 32.23
C ALA A 45 25.47 -5.90 31.51
N PHE A 46 25.54 -6.58 30.34
CA PHE A 46 24.34 -6.99 29.62
C PHE A 46 23.72 -8.25 30.24
N SER A 47 24.53 -9.17 30.74
CA SER A 47 24.07 -10.34 31.50
C SER A 47 23.29 -9.92 32.72
N GLN A 48 23.73 -8.88 33.43
CA GLN A 48 23.02 -8.33 34.60
C GLN A 48 21.70 -7.68 34.20
N ALA A 49 21.66 -6.92 33.12
CA ALA A 49 20.42 -6.36 32.57
C ALA A 49 19.41 -7.46 32.17
N LEU A 50 19.91 -8.59 31.67
CA LEU A 50 19.05 -9.74 31.36
C LEU A 50 18.56 -10.47 32.63
N GLN A 51 19.34 -10.48 33.70
CA GLN A 51 18.90 -11.03 35.01
C GLN A 51 17.79 -10.18 35.63
N ASP A 52 17.91 -8.84 35.51
CA ASP A 52 16.86 -7.91 35.95
C ASP A 52 15.64 -7.99 35.04
N GLY A 53 15.83 -8.45 33.82
CA GLY A 53 14.83 -8.59 32.75
C GLY A 53 14.69 -7.34 31.91
N MET A 54 14.47 -7.53 30.64
CA MET A 54 14.35 -6.44 29.67
C MET A 54 13.20 -6.64 28.71
N SER A 55 12.64 -5.55 28.26
CA SER A 55 11.59 -5.56 27.24
C SER A 55 12.21 -5.51 25.85
N VAL A 56 11.84 -6.45 25.01
CA VAL A 56 12.23 -6.52 23.59
C VAL A 56 11.02 -6.38 22.69
N PRO A 57 11.12 -5.68 21.56
CA PRO A 57 10.00 -5.59 20.63
C PRO A 57 9.76 -6.94 19.93
N LEU A 58 8.50 -7.26 19.72
CA LEU A 58 8.03 -8.46 19.04
C LEU A 58 7.56 -8.10 17.63
N TYR A 59 8.16 -8.75 16.65
CA TYR A 59 7.79 -8.62 15.24
C TYR A 59 7.23 -9.91 14.70
N ILE A 60 6.33 -9.82 13.72
CA ILE A 60 5.89 -10.97 12.92
C ILE A 60 6.66 -11.00 11.61
N HIS A 61 7.17 -12.18 11.26
CA HIS A 61 7.92 -12.45 10.05
C HIS A 61 7.29 -13.63 9.30
N LEU A 62 7.03 -13.47 8.01
CA LEU A 62 6.51 -14.56 7.18
C LEU A 62 7.67 -15.44 6.69
N ALA A 63 7.64 -16.73 7.01
CA ALA A 63 8.66 -17.67 6.55
C ALA A 63 8.79 -17.70 5.03
N GLY A 64 9.99 -17.42 4.52
CA GLY A 64 10.27 -17.38 3.09
C GLY A 64 10.19 -15.98 2.45
N SER A 65 9.84 -14.93 3.17
CA SER A 65 9.97 -13.56 2.68
C SER A 65 11.45 -13.13 2.69
N GLN A 66 11.93 -12.49 1.61
CA GLN A 66 13.35 -12.13 1.46
C GLN A 66 13.69 -10.71 1.94
N GLY A 67 12.81 -10.00 2.64
CA GLY A 67 13.07 -8.63 3.05
C GLY A 67 12.59 -8.30 4.45
N ARG A 68 13.43 -7.63 5.24
CA ARG A 68 13.07 -7.07 6.55
C ARG A 68 12.10 -5.88 6.48
N GLN A 69 11.80 -5.38 5.30
CA GLN A 69 10.82 -4.29 5.13
C GLN A 69 9.38 -4.73 5.39
N ASP A 70 9.14 -6.04 5.46
CA ASP A 70 7.82 -6.62 5.68
C ASP A 70 7.57 -7.01 7.14
N ASP A 71 8.59 -6.90 8.03
CA ASP A 71 8.44 -7.26 9.44
C ASP A 71 7.59 -6.22 10.16
N GLN A 72 6.44 -6.66 10.66
CA GLN A 72 5.49 -5.82 11.38
C GLN A 72 5.65 -6.02 12.89
N ARG A 73 5.77 -4.92 13.64
CA ARG A 73 5.74 -4.98 15.10
C ARG A 73 4.32 -5.28 15.58
N ILE A 74 4.21 -6.32 16.39
CA ILE A 74 2.93 -6.79 16.94
C ILE A 74 2.85 -6.66 18.47
N GLY A 75 3.95 -6.25 19.10
CA GLY A 75 3.96 -6.11 20.55
C GLY A 75 5.35 -6.01 21.14
N SER A 76 5.46 -6.43 22.38
CA SER A 76 6.72 -6.56 23.11
C SER A 76 6.70 -7.79 24.00
N ALA A 77 7.88 -8.33 24.27
CA ALA A 77 8.06 -9.42 25.22
C ALA A 77 9.03 -8.98 26.30
N PHE A 78 8.78 -9.42 27.51
CA PHE A 78 9.71 -9.24 28.63
C PHE A 78 10.50 -10.54 28.80
N ILE A 79 11.80 -10.48 28.51
CA ILE A 79 12.73 -11.61 28.62
C ILE A 79 13.62 -11.44 29.84
N TRP A 80 14.01 -12.54 30.45
CA TRP A 80 14.90 -12.54 31.59
C TRP A 80 15.79 -13.79 31.60
N LEU A 81 16.92 -13.71 32.29
CA LEU A 81 17.86 -14.79 32.44
C LEU A 81 17.66 -15.45 33.81
N ASP A 82 17.28 -16.71 33.82
CA ASP A 82 17.03 -17.52 35.01
C ASP A 82 17.90 -18.78 34.92
N ASP A 83 18.77 -18.98 35.94
CA ASP A 83 19.71 -20.11 35.99
C ASP A 83 20.49 -20.38 34.68
N GLY A 84 20.95 -19.32 34.05
CA GLY A 84 21.71 -19.42 32.77
C GLY A 84 20.84 -19.68 31.56
N GLN A 85 19.53 -19.77 31.67
CA GLN A 85 18.57 -19.96 30.61
C GLN A 85 17.72 -18.69 30.38
N LEU A 86 17.62 -18.28 29.12
CA LEU A 86 16.70 -17.19 28.75
C LEU A 86 15.26 -17.68 28.76
N ARG A 87 14.38 -16.88 29.37
CA ARG A 87 12.95 -17.18 29.48
C ARG A 87 12.11 -15.96 29.08
N ILE A 88 10.90 -16.23 28.66
CA ILE A 88 9.90 -15.18 28.45
C ILE A 88 9.08 -15.04 29.72
N ARG A 89 9.09 -13.86 30.34
CA ARG A 89 8.27 -13.59 31.50
C ARG A 89 6.84 -13.24 31.15
N LYS A 90 6.68 -12.41 30.11
CA LYS A 90 5.37 -11.94 29.65
C LYS A 90 5.48 -11.45 28.20
N ILE A 91 4.44 -11.70 27.43
CA ILE A 91 4.23 -11.10 26.10
C ILE A 91 3.08 -10.12 26.20
N GLN A 92 3.25 -8.93 25.65
CA GLN A 92 2.22 -7.93 25.50
C GLN A 92 2.03 -7.67 24.00
N LEU A 93 0.88 -8.05 23.47
CA LEU A 93 0.50 -7.72 22.12
C LEU A 93 -0.09 -6.31 22.10
N GLU A 94 0.29 -5.52 21.12
CA GLU A 94 -0.32 -4.21 20.87
C GLU A 94 -1.72 -4.46 20.28
N GLU A 95 -2.73 -3.77 20.81
CA GLU A 95 -4.08 -3.80 20.26
C GLU A 95 -4.12 -2.96 18.97
N SER A 96 -3.55 -3.47 17.91
CA SER A 96 -3.62 -2.90 16.59
C SER A 96 -4.49 -3.78 15.70
N GLU A 97 -5.21 -3.16 14.78
CA GLU A 97 -6.03 -3.88 13.78
C GLU A 97 -5.20 -4.85 12.94
N ASP A 98 -3.92 -4.56 12.79
CA ASP A 98 -2.97 -5.37 12.04
C ASP A 98 -2.49 -6.62 12.79
N ASN A 99 -2.68 -6.70 14.11
CA ASN A 99 -2.38 -7.91 14.91
C ASN A 99 -3.38 -9.05 14.66
N ALA A 100 -4.41 -8.81 13.91
CA ALA A 100 -5.41 -9.80 13.53
C ALA A 100 -4.91 -10.87 12.54
N SER A 101 -3.73 -10.72 12.00
CA SER A 101 -3.14 -11.71 11.09
C SER A 101 -2.65 -12.97 11.81
N VAL A 102 -2.49 -12.93 13.12
CA VAL A 102 -2.09 -14.13 13.90
C VAL A 102 -3.32 -14.94 14.23
N SER A 103 -3.31 -16.25 13.93
CA SER A 103 -4.44 -17.12 14.25
C SER A 103 -4.73 -17.10 15.75
N GLU A 104 -5.99 -17.21 16.13
CA GLU A 104 -6.40 -17.22 17.55
C GLU A 104 -5.68 -18.33 18.33
N GLN A 105 -5.43 -19.47 17.71
CA GLN A 105 -4.65 -20.55 18.29
C GLN A 105 -3.20 -20.12 18.59
N THR A 106 -2.54 -19.48 17.62
CA THR A 106 -1.16 -18.99 17.81
C THR A 106 -1.12 -17.87 18.83
N ARG A 107 -2.14 -17.00 18.84
CA ARG A 107 -2.28 -15.93 19.82
C ARG A 107 -2.44 -16.47 21.24
N GLN A 108 -3.29 -17.47 21.42
CA GLN A 108 -3.48 -18.12 22.73
C GLN A 108 -2.20 -18.80 23.20
N GLN A 109 -1.47 -19.45 22.32
CA GLN A 109 -0.18 -20.05 22.63
C GLN A 109 0.89 -19.01 22.98
N LEU A 110 0.94 -17.88 22.25
CA LEU A 110 1.82 -16.77 22.59
C LEU A 110 1.53 -16.22 23.98
N MET A 111 0.26 -16.03 24.31
CA MET A 111 -0.16 -15.51 25.62
C MET A 111 0.07 -16.52 26.75
N ALA A 112 0.08 -17.82 26.44
CA ALA A 112 0.36 -18.89 27.40
C ALA A 112 1.86 -19.07 27.72
N LEU A 113 2.77 -18.38 27.02
CA LEU A 113 4.22 -18.48 27.20
C LEU A 113 4.71 -17.73 28.45
N ALA A 114 4.13 -17.99 29.61
CA ALA A 114 4.67 -17.48 30.87
C ALA A 114 5.80 -18.42 31.35
N ASN A 115 7.00 -17.86 31.56
CA ASN A 115 8.21 -18.57 32.01
C ASN A 115 8.73 -19.66 31.04
N ALA A 116 8.35 -19.60 29.78
CA ALA A 116 8.83 -20.54 28.77
C ALA A 116 10.32 -20.33 28.47
N PRO A 117 11.16 -21.39 28.51
CA PRO A 117 12.56 -21.29 28.21
C PRO A 117 12.80 -21.29 26.69
N PHE A 118 13.81 -20.54 26.26
CA PHE A 118 14.37 -20.68 24.92
C PHE A 118 15.26 -21.92 24.84
N ASN A 119 15.27 -22.59 23.70
CA ASN A 119 16.22 -23.66 23.41
C ASN A 119 17.63 -23.11 23.11
N GLU A 120 18.58 -23.97 22.82
CA GLU A 120 19.97 -23.59 22.49
C GLU A 120 20.09 -22.70 21.24
N ALA A 121 19.15 -22.82 20.31
CA ALA A 121 19.06 -21.99 19.11
C ALA A 121 18.34 -20.66 19.33
N LEU A 122 17.98 -20.34 20.58
CA LEU A 122 17.19 -19.16 20.96
C LEU A 122 15.80 -19.13 20.30
N THR A 123 15.22 -20.28 20.09
CA THR A 123 13.87 -20.42 19.53
C THR A 123 12.91 -21.10 20.49
N ILE A 124 11.62 -20.77 20.35
CA ILE A 124 10.52 -21.47 21.02
C ILE A 124 9.52 -21.90 19.97
N PRO A 125 9.36 -23.20 19.67
CA PRO A 125 8.31 -23.67 18.77
C PRO A 125 6.95 -23.47 19.42
N LEU A 126 6.00 -22.92 18.66
CA LEU A 126 4.62 -22.71 19.09
C LEU A 126 3.71 -23.77 18.48
N THR A 127 3.80 -23.89 17.17
CA THR A 127 3.04 -24.86 16.38
C THR A 127 3.96 -25.39 15.25
N ASP A 128 3.49 -26.37 14.48
CA ASP A 128 4.20 -26.85 13.28
C ASP A 128 4.42 -25.72 12.23
N ASN A 129 3.69 -24.62 12.38
CA ASN A 129 3.65 -23.51 11.44
C ASN A 129 4.04 -22.15 12.04
N ALA A 130 4.43 -22.12 13.31
CA ALA A 130 4.83 -20.88 13.98
C ALA A 130 5.89 -21.15 15.04
N GLN A 131 6.92 -20.30 15.09
CA GLN A 131 7.98 -20.32 16.10
C GLN A 131 8.39 -18.90 16.49
N LEU A 132 8.92 -18.75 17.69
CA LEU A 132 9.54 -17.51 18.15
C LEU A 132 11.07 -17.62 18.04
N ASP A 133 11.70 -16.66 17.41
CA ASP A 133 13.15 -16.56 17.26
C ASP A 133 13.65 -15.28 17.96
N LEU A 134 14.57 -15.45 18.90
CA LEU A 134 15.17 -14.33 19.62
C LEU A 134 16.54 -13.97 19.00
N SER A 135 16.66 -12.74 18.54
CA SER A 135 17.92 -12.17 18.10
C SER A 135 18.56 -11.32 19.19
N LEU A 136 19.53 -11.86 19.92
CA LEU A 136 20.27 -11.11 20.95
C LEU A 136 21.13 -9.99 20.35
N ARG A 137 21.58 -10.12 19.11
CA ARG A 137 22.38 -9.07 18.44
C ARG A 137 21.55 -7.83 18.12
N GLN A 138 20.26 -8.00 17.93
CA GLN A 138 19.36 -6.92 17.51
C GLN A 138 18.38 -6.55 18.61
N LEU A 139 18.36 -7.32 19.70
CA LEU A 139 17.44 -7.16 20.83
C LEU A 139 15.98 -7.12 20.39
N LEU A 140 15.60 -8.09 19.57
CA LEU A 140 14.23 -8.24 19.09
C LEU A 140 13.81 -9.71 19.09
N LEU A 141 12.54 -9.94 19.23
CA LEU A 141 11.88 -11.23 19.13
C LEU A 141 11.06 -11.26 17.83
N GLN A 142 11.22 -12.32 17.06
CA GLN A 142 10.46 -12.53 15.82
C GLN A 142 9.54 -13.72 15.97
N LEU A 143 8.28 -13.51 15.67
CA LEU A 143 7.31 -14.58 15.46
C LEU A 143 7.38 -14.98 13.98
N VAL A 144 8.13 -16.04 13.69
CA VAL A 144 8.23 -16.58 12.35
C VAL A 144 7.04 -17.50 12.10
N VAL A 145 6.20 -17.13 11.16
CA VAL A 145 4.99 -17.86 10.82
C VAL A 145 5.00 -18.34 9.38
N LYS A 146 4.54 -19.54 9.14
CA LYS A 146 4.19 -20.00 7.81
C LYS A 146 2.80 -19.47 7.44
N ARG A 147 2.49 -19.47 6.15
CA ARG A 147 1.22 -18.94 5.62
C ARG A 147 -0.01 -19.60 6.26
N GLU A 148 0.08 -20.86 6.63
CA GLU A 148 -0.95 -21.65 7.27
C GLU A 148 -1.24 -21.22 8.73
N ALA A 149 -0.29 -20.59 9.38
CA ALA A 149 -0.45 -20.05 10.73
C ALA A 149 -1.06 -18.65 10.74
N LEU A 150 -1.12 -18.00 9.58
CA LEU A 150 -1.89 -16.79 9.40
C LEU A 150 -3.36 -17.18 9.23
N GLY A 151 -4.07 -17.19 10.32
CA GLY A 151 -5.50 -17.48 10.30
C GLY A 151 -6.24 -16.43 9.48
N THR A 152 -7.22 -16.85 8.74
CA THR A 152 -8.26 -15.96 8.22
C THR A 152 -9.04 -15.47 9.43
N VAL A 153 -8.58 -14.38 10.05
CA VAL A 153 -9.31 -13.76 11.14
C VAL A 153 -10.52 -13.09 10.50
N LEU A 154 -11.62 -13.79 10.57
CA LEU A 154 -12.94 -13.25 10.34
C LEU A 154 -13.22 -12.25 11.48
N ARG A 155 -12.78 -11.02 11.34
CA ARG A 155 -13.12 -9.96 12.29
C ARG A 155 -14.56 -9.58 12.11
N SER A 156 -15.39 -10.08 13.01
CA SER A 156 -16.69 -9.47 13.29
C SER A 156 -16.47 -8.17 14.05
N ARG A 157 -16.30 -7.05 13.33
CA ARG A 157 -16.33 -5.75 13.98
C ARG A 157 -17.73 -5.17 13.88
N SER A 158 -18.47 -5.33 14.93
CA SER A 158 -19.61 -4.47 15.27
C SER A 158 -19.21 -3.33 16.22
N GLU A 159 -17.94 -3.00 16.30
CA GLU A 159 -17.48 -1.92 17.17
C GLU A 159 -17.74 -0.59 16.48
N ASP A 160 -18.57 0.24 17.13
CA ASP A 160 -18.77 1.62 16.72
C ASP A 160 -17.43 2.34 16.86
N ILE A 161 -16.90 2.88 15.77
CA ILE A 161 -15.65 3.63 15.78
C ILE A 161 -15.74 4.94 16.59
N GLY A 162 -16.94 5.32 17.04
CA GLY A 162 -17.22 6.54 17.78
C GLY A 162 -17.50 7.74 16.90
N GLN A 163 -17.59 8.92 17.52
CA GLN A 163 -17.88 10.16 16.81
C GLN A 163 -16.66 10.63 16.01
N SER A 164 -16.93 11.35 14.90
CA SER A 164 -15.88 11.97 14.10
C SER A 164 -15.05 12.97 14.93
N SER A 165 -13.74 12.91 14.79
CA SER A 165 -12.82 13.89 15.36
C SER A 165 -12.84 15.23 14.60
N VAL A 166 -13.46 15.26 13.40
CA VAL A 166 -13.53 16.44 12.54
C VAL A 166 -14.91 17.07 12.66
N ASN A 167 -14.99 18.23 13.34
CA ASN A 167 -16.24 18.92 13.61
C ASN A 167 -16.60 20.02 12.60
N THR A 168 -15.73 20.28 11.63
CA THR A 168 -15.87 21.32 10.63
C THR A 168 -16.03 20.73 9.24
N LEU A 169 -16.59 21.51 8.32
CA LEU A 169 -16.70 21.11 6.93
C LEU A 169 -15.31 20.81 6.34
N SER A 170 -15.18 19.66 5.74
CA SER A 170 -13.94 19.19 5.12
C SER A 170 -14.24 18.41 3.86
N SER A 171 -13.25 18.25 3.00
CA SER A 171 -13.40 17.54 1.73
C SER A 171 -12.12 16.86 1.32
N ASN A 172 -12.26 15.66 0.76
CA ASN A 172 -11.21 14.95 0.07
C ASN A 172 -11.59 14.77 -1.40
N LEU A 173 -10.74 15.23 -2.29
CA LEU A 173 -10.85 15.04 -3.72
C LEU A 173 -9.73 14.14 -4.20
N SER A 174 -10.05 12.97 -4.72
CA SER A 174 -9.10 12.11 -5.41
C SER A 174 -9.26 12.27 -6.92
N TYR A 175 -8.15 12.30 -7.64
CA TYR A 175 -8.16 12.43 -9.09
C TYR A 175 -7.22 11.43 -9.75
N ASN A 176 -7.60 11.01 -10.97
CA ASN A 176 -6.81 10.16 -11.82
C ASN A 176 -6.90 10.69 -13.26
N LEU A 177 -5.77 11.12 -13.79
CA LEU A 177 -5.62 11.70 -15.12
C LEU A 177 -4.85 10.73 -16.00
N GLY A 178 -5.36 10.48 -17.19
CA GLY A 178 -4.62 9.80 -18.25
C GLY A 178 -4.69 10.60 -19.55
N VAL A 179 -3.55 10.77 -20.20
CA VAL A 179 -3.43 11.39 -21.51
C VAL A 179 -2.62 10.48 -22.40
N TYR A 180 -3.21 10.09 -23.53
CA TYR A 180 -2.63 9.18 -24.50
C TYR A 180 -2.56 9.90 -25.86
N ASN A 181 -1.38 10.06 -26.38
CA ASN A 181 -1.17 10.64 -27.69
C ASN A 181 -0.52 9.61 -28.62
N ASN A 182 -1.19 9.31 -29.71
CA ASN A 182 -0.70 8.45 -30.77
C ASN A 182 -0.40 9.30 -32.00
N GLN A 183 0.86 9.39 -32.35
CA GLN A 183 1.31 10.09 -33.55
C GLN A 183 1.55 9.06 -34.65
N LEU A 184 0.82 9.21 -35.75
CA LEU A 184 0.91 8.34 -36.90
C LEU A 184 2.07 8.78 -37.83
N ARG A 185 2.70 7.83 -38.54
CA ARG A 185 3.79 8.08 -39.47
C ARG A 185 3.42 9.12 -40.56
N ASN A 186 2.15 9.22 -40.91
CA ASN A 186 1.63 10.12 -41.94
C ASN A 186 1.27 11.53 -41.42
N GLY A 187 1.72 11.90 -40.23
CA GLY A 187 1.50 13.22 -39.64
C GLY A 187 0.15 13.42 -38.92
N GLY A 188 -0.71 12.41 -38.91
CA GLY A 188 -1.92 12.43 -38.10
C GLY A 188 -1.61 12.16 -36.65
N SER A 189 -2.29 12.83 -35.73
CA SER A 189 -2.23 12.52 -34.29
C SER A 189 -3.63 12.28 -33.74
N ASN A 190 -3.74 11.30 -32.85
CA ASN A 190 -4.95 11.05 -32.09
C ASN A 190 -4.62 11.15 -30.60
N THR A 191 -5.30 12.06 -29.92
CA THR A 191 -5.16 12.24 -28.48
C THR A 191 -6.44 11.81 -27.81
N SER A 192 -6.35 10.90 -26.85
CA SER A 192 -7.41 10.56 -25.93
C SER A 192 -7.00 10.93 -24.50
N SER A 193 -7.94 11.41 -23.71
CA SER A 193 -7.68 11.81 -22.34
C SER A 193 -8.88 11.50 -21.48
N TYR A 194 -8.62 11.22 -20.24
CA TYR A 194 -9.65 11.10 -19.21
C TYR A 194 -9.20 11.75 -17.91
N LEU A 195 -10.15 12.23 -17.15
CA LEU A 195 -9.95 12.68 -15.77
C LEU A 195 -11.08 12.11 -14.93
N SER A 196 -10.75 11.17 -14.07
CA SER A 196 -11.68 10.64 -13.07
C SER A 196 -11.55 11.41 -11.78
N LEU A 197 -12.67 11.84 -11.22
CA LEU A 197 -12.76 12.64 -10.01
C LEU A 197 -13.68 11.94 -9.01
N ASN A 198 -13.18 11.73 -7.80
CA ASN A 198 -13.97 11.27 -6.67
C ASN A 198 -13.84 12.29 -5.54
N ASN A 199 -14.92 12.98 -5.24
CA ASN A 199 -14.99 13.96 -4.17
C ASN A 199 -15.90 13.46 -3.05
N VAL A 200 -15.40 13.55 -1.83
CA VAL A 200 -16.22 13.30 -0.63
C VAL A 200 -16.10 14.51 0.29
N THR A 201 -17.20 15.18 0.50
CA THR A 201 -17.30 16.33 1.39
C THR A 201 -18.09 15.95 2.63
N ALA A 202 -17.58 16.27 3.80
CA ALA A 202 -18.14 15.82 5.06
C ALA A 202 -18.27 16.93 6.10
N LEU A 203 -19.29 16.79 6.94
CA LEU A 203 -19.46 17.51 8.20
C LEU A 203 -19.73 16.46 9.29
N ARG A 204 -18.74 16.18 10.13
CA ARG A 204 -18.74 15.06 11.08
C ARG A 204 -18.97 13.72 10.35
N GLU A 205 -20.01 12.98 10.73
CA GLU A 205 -20.38 11.68 10.15
C GLU A 205 -21.22 11.81 8.86
N HIS A 206 -21.70 13.02 8.56
CA HIS A 206 -22.47 13.32 7.35
C HIS A 206 -21.53 13.52 6.18
N HIS A 207 -21.78 12.89 5.05
CA HIS A 207 -20.99 13.13 3.87
C HIS A 207 -21.79 13.06 2.57
N VAL A 208 -21.28 13.78 1.59
CA VAL A 208 -21.77 13.80 0.21
C VAL A 208 -20.65 13.27 -0.67
N VAL A 209 -20.98 12.29 -1.48
CA VAL A 209 -20.06 11.67 -2.44
C VAL A 209 -20.44 12.09 -3.84
N LEU A 210 -19.46 12.61 -4.58
CA LEU A 210 -19.58 12.93 -5.99
C LEU A 210 -18.50 12.12 -6.74
N ASP A 211 -18.88 11.31 -7.71
CA ASP A 211 -17.99 10.49 -8.52
C ASP A 211 -18.33 10.66 -9.99
N GLY A 212 -17.35 11.03 -10.79
CA GLY A 212 -17.56 11.28 -12.20
C GLY A 212 -16.26 11.29 -12.99
N SER A 213 -16.41 11.28 -14.31
CA SER A 213 -15.25 11.32 -15.22
C SER A 213 -15.51 12.27 -16.39
N LEU A 214 -14.44 12.89 -16.84
CA LEU A 214 -14.37 13.69 -18.04
C LEU A 214 -13.53 12.92 -19.05
N TYR A 215 -14.02 12.79 -20.28
CA TYR A 215 -13.34 12.12 -21.37
C TYR A 215 -13.06 13.07 -22.52
N GLY A 216 -12.03 12.80 -23.28
CA GLY A 216 -11.71 13.56 -24.47
C GLY A 216 -11.34 15.03 -24.21
N ILE A 217 -10.71 15.31 -23.08
CA ILE A 217 -10.32 16.68 -22.68
C ILE A 217 -9.38 17.25 -23.74
N GLY A 218 -9.74 18.41 -24.31
CA GLY A 218 -8.96 19.05 -25.38
C GLY A 218 -9.18 18.46 -26.78
N SER A 219 -10.07 17.48 -26.94
CA SER A 219 -10.50 16.95 -28.23
C SER A 219 -11.86 17.54 -28.67
N GLY A 220 -12.22 17.37 -29.95
CA GLY A 220 -13.54 17.74 -30.43
C GLY A 220 -14.68 16.82 -29.97
N GLN A 221 -14.37 15.76 -29.22
CA GLN A 221 -15.32 14.78 -28.67
C GLN A 221 -15.19 14.70 -27.16
N GLN A 222 -15.51 15.82 -26.49
CA GLN A 222 -15.56 15.85 -25.01
C GLN A 222 -16.84 15.22 -24.53
N ASP A 223 -16.75 14.39 -23.52
CA ASP A 223 -17.86 13.79 -22.81
C ASP A 223 -17.64 13.84 -21.29
N SER A 224 -18.72 13.92 -20.54
CA SER A 224 -18.66 13.93 -19.08
C SER A 224 -19.76 13.03 -18.53
N GLU A 225 -19.38 12.20 -17.59
CA GLU A 225 -20.32 11.31 -16.93
C GLU A 225 -20.23 11.43 -15.41
N LEU A 226 -21.38 11.66 -14.80
CA LEU A 226 -21.55 11.61 -13.35
C LEU A 226 -22.09 10.22 -12.98
N TYR A 227 -21.33 9.47 -12.21
CA TYR A 227 -21.70 8.11 -11.81
C TYR A 227 -22.48 8.08 -10.51
N LYS A 228 -22.18 9.02 -9.61
CA LYS A 228 -22.70 9.03 -8.25
C LYS A 228 -22.78 10.45 -7.71
N ALA A 229 -23.88 10.77 -7.13
CA ALA A 229 -24.10 11.99 -6.37
C ALA A 229 -25.06 11.68 -5.22
N MET A 230 -24.54 11.36 -4.06
CA MET A 230 -25.37 10.92 -2.96
C MET A 230 -24.89 11.47 -1.61
N TYR A 231 -25.84 11.73 -0.77
CA TYR A 231 -25.67 11.95 0.65
C TYR A 231 -25.68 10.60 1.38
N GLU A 232 -24.81 10.46 2.37
CA GLU A 232 -24.70 9.28 3.20
C GLU A 232 -24.39 9.63 4.64
N ARG A 233 -24.95 8.87 5.57
CA ARG A 233 -24.68 8.97 6.99
C ARG A 233 -24.80 7.63 7.67
N ASP A 234 -23.84 7.35 8.52
CA ASP A 234 -23.91 6.26 9.49
C ASP A 234 -24.33 6.78 10.85
N PHE A 235 -25.29 6.12 11.49
CA PHE A 235 -25.77 6.48 12.83
C PHE A 235 -26.37 5.27 13.55
N ALA A 236 -26.05 5.13 14.83
CA ALA A 236 -26.63 4.12 15.71
C ALA A 236 -26.70 2.70 15.10
N GLY A 237 -25.65 2.29 14.43
CA GLY A 237 -25.58 0.97 13.76
C GLY A 237 -26.34 0.89 12.44
N HIS A 238 -26.91 1.99 11.95
CA HIS A 238 -27.62 2.06 10.68
C HIS A 238 -26.92 2.98 9.70
N ARG A 239 -27.11 2.69 8.42
CA ARG A 239 -26.63 3.50 7.30
C ARG A 239 -27.81 4.00 6.50
N PHE A 240 -27.85 5.30 6.25
CA PHE A 240 -28.81 5.96 5.37
C PHE A 240 -28.07 6.58 4.19
N ALA A 241 -28.58 6.39 2.98
CA ALA A 241 -28.06 7.05 1.79
C ALA A 241 -29.22 7.56 0.93
N GLY A 242 -29.03 8.69 0.27
CA GLY A 242 -30.02 9.28 -0.61
C GLY A 242 -29.41 10.13 -1.70
N GLY A 243 -30.02 10.09 -2.89
CA GLY A 243 -29.57 10.80 -4.07
C GLY A 243 -29.44 9.90 -5.29
N MET A 244 -28.47 10.20 -6.14
CA MET A 244 -28.12 9.36 -7.27
C MET A 244 -27.23 8.21 -6.77
N LEU A 245 -27.84 7.05 -6.61
CA LEU A 245 -27.21 5.83 -6.13
C LEU A 245 -26.62 5.06 -7.31
N ASP A 246 -25.45 4.49 -7.10
CA ASP A 246 -24.89 3.51 -8.00
C ASP A 246 -25.40 2.11 -7.63
N THR A 247 -25.81 1.30 -8.61
CA THR A 247 -26.19 -0.10 -8.41
C THR A 247 -25.11 -0.89 -7.68
N TRP A 248 -23.84 -0.53 -7.86
CA TRP A 248 -22.71 -1.16 -7.23
C TRP A 248 -22.71 -1.00 -5.71
N ASN A 249 -23.18 0.12 -5.20
CA ASN A 249 -23.29 0.33 -3.76
C ASN A 249 -24.42 -0.48 -3.12
N LEU A 250 -25.49 -0.72 -3.86
CA LEU A 250 -26.60 -1.55 -3.41
C LEU A 250 -26.24 -3.04 -3.38
N GLN A 251 -25.27 -3.46 -4.19
CA GLN A 251 -24.74 -4.82 -4.20
C GLN A 251 -23.89 -5.17 -2.97
N SER A 252 -23.64 -4.24 -2.09
CA SER A 252 -22.82 -4.48 -0.90
C SER A 252 -23.36 -5.58 0.01
N LEU A 253 -24.66 -5.80 0.05
CA LEU A 253 -25.31 -6.83 0.85
C LEU A 253 -25.77 -8.06 0.07
N GLY A 254 -26.15 -7.87 -1.17
CA GLY A 254 -26.70 -8.96 -1.97
C GLY A 254 -26.50 -8.75 -3.46
N PRO A 255 -26.60 -9.78 -4.27
CA PRO A 255 -26.45 -9.68 -5.70
C PRO A 255 -27.61 -8.93 -6.35
N MET A 256 -27.32 -8.12 -7.37
CA MET A 256 -28.26 -7.43 -8.23
C MET A 256 -27.78 -7.53 -9.68
N THR A 257 -27.77 -8.71 -10.23
CA THR A 257 -27.18 -8.99 -11.53
C THR A 257 -28.12 -8.75 -12.71
N ALA A 258 -29.43 -8.72 -12.46
CA ALA A 258 -30.41 -8.45 -13.50
C ALA A 258 -30.48 -6.97 -13.91
N ILE A 259 -29.98 -6.07 -13.06
CA ILE A 259 -29.87 -4.64 -13.34
C ILE A 259 -28.44 -4.40 -13.84
N SER A 260 -28.30 -4.17 -15.13
CA SER A 260 -27.07 -3.67 -15.75
C SER A 260 -27.01 -2.14 -15.61
N ALA A 261 -25.99 -1.50 -16.22
CA ALA A 261 -25.76 -0.07 -16.16
C ALA A 261 -27.06 0.76 -16.18
N GLY A 262 -27.18 1.65 -15.20
CA GLY A 262 -28.31 2.56 -15.05
C GLY A 262 -28.14 3.40 -13.80
N LYS A 263 -28.85 4.51 -13.73
CA LYS A 263 -28.80 5.45 -12.63
C LYS A 263 -30.04 5.30 -11.74
N ILE A 264 -29.84 5.22 -10.44
CA ILE A 264 -30.93 5.11 -9.47
C ILE A 264 -31.00 6.41 -8.68
N TYR A 265 -32.11 7.10 -8.76
CA TYR A 265 -32.40 8.27 -7.93
C TYR A 265 -33.33 7.85 -6.80
N GLY A 266 -32.81 7.72 -5.61
CA GLY A 266 -33.59 7.13 -4.53
C GLY A 266 -32.93 7.19 -3.16
N LEU A 267 -33.47 6.35 -2.30
CA LEU A 267 -33.06 6.22 -0.90
C LEU A 267 -32.67 4.78 -0.59
N SER A 268 -31.75 4.64 0.35
CA SER A 268 -31.31 3.34 0.88
C SER A 268 -31.17 3.44 2.38
N TRP A 269 -31.64 2.43 3.11
CA TRP A 269 -31.51 2.33 4.55
C TRP A 269 -31.26 0.89 4.99
N GLY A 270 -30.33 0.71 5.94
CA GLY A 270 -29.99 -0.62 6.44
C GLY A 270 -29.26 -0.60 7.77
N ASN A 271 -29.02 -1.78 8.33
CA ASN A 271 -28.34 -1.94 9.62
C ASN A 271 -26.83 -2.11 9.49
N GLN A 272 -26.25 -1.70 8.38
CA GLN A 272 -24.81 -1.79 8.13
C GLN A 272 -24.18 -0.41 8.11
N ALA A 273 -24.07 0.15 9.29
CA ALA A 273 -23.27 1.34 9.49
C ALA A 273 -21.78 1.02 9.34
N SER A 274 -21.04 1.98 8.83
CA SER A 274 -19.58 2.15 8.90
C SER A 274 -18.70 1.00 8.46
N SER A 275 -19.23 -0.06 8.27
CA SER A 275 -18.45 -1.28 8.17
C SER A 275 -18.23 -1.75 6.76
N THR A 276 -18.20 -0.89 5.82
CA THR A 276 -17.43 -1.19 4.64
C THR A 276 -15.96 -0.94 4.93
N ILE A 277 -15.40 -1.66 5.89
CA ILE A 277 -14.00 -2.01 5.80
C ILE A 277 -13.91 -2.70 4.46
N PHE A 278 -13.34 -2.02 3.50
CA PHE A 278 -13.03 -2.65 2.23
C PHE A 278 -12.11 -3.80 2.57
N ASP A 279 -12.64 -5.02 2.57
CA ASP A 279 -11.82 -6.20 2.60
C ASP A 279 -10.97 -6.13 1.34
N SER A 280 -9.70 -5.84 1.53
CA SER A 280 -8.72 -5.70 0.47
C SER A 280 -8.28 -7.06 -0.08
N SER A 281 -9.07 -8.11 0.08
CA SER A 281 -8.72 -9.45 -0.39
C SER A 281 -8.68 -9.51 -1.92
N GLN A 282 -7.72 -10.23 -2.43
CA GLN A 282 -7.63 -10.57 -3.84
C GLN A 282 -8.79 -11.47 -4.27
N SER A 283 -9.14 -11.43 -5.56
CA SER A 283 -10.10 -12.37 -6.14
C SER A 283 -9.64 -13.81 -5.92
N ALA A 284 -10.55 -14.69 -5.49
CA ALA A 284 -10.28 -16.11 -5.34
C ALA A 284 -9.90 -16.77 -6.67
N THR A 285 -10.41 -16.24 -7.80
CA THR A 285 -9.94 -16.56 -9.14
C THR A 285 -8.83 -15.59 -9.50
N PRO A 286 -7.57 -16.02 -9.67
CA PRO A 286 -6.50 -15.12 -10.01
C PRO A 286 -6.75 -14.50 -11.39
N VAL A 287 -6.70 -13.19 -11.46
CA VAL A 287 -6.69 -12.45 -12.72
C VAL A 287 -5.24 -12.35 -13.14
N ILE A 288 -4.84 -13.14 -14.14
CA ILE A 288 -3.45 -13.22 -14.60
C ILE A 288 -3.32 -12.48 -15.91
N ALA A 289 -2.44 -11.49 -15.96
CA ALA A 289 -2.05 -10.80 -17.17
C ALA A 289 -0.63 -11.20 -17.57
N PHE A 290 -0.46 -11.56 -18.83
CA PHE A 290 0.85 -11.76 -19.42
C PHE A 290 1.26 -10.52 -20.21
N LEU A 291 2.40 -9.93 -19.88
CA LEU A 291 2.99 -8.81 -20.57
C LEU A 291 4.29 -9.26 -21.26
N PRO A 292 4.36 -9.22 -22.59
CA PRO A 292 5.59 -9.56 -23.32
C PRO A 292 6.70 -8.50 -23.17
N ALA A 293 6.36 -7.30 -22.76
CA ALA A 293 7.26 -6.21 -22.40
C ALA A 293 6.61 -5.38 -21.30
N ALA A 294 7.34 -4.46 -20.66
CA ALA A 294 6.76 -3.56 -19.67
C ALA A 294 5.55 -2.81 -20.25
N GLY A 295 4.47 -2.73 -19.49
CA GLY A 295 3.22 -2.16 -19.96
C GLY A 295 2.17 -2.00 -18.87
N GLU A 296 0.98 -1.66 -19.28
CA GLU A 296 -0.16 -1.41 -18.42
C GLU A 296 -1.21 -2.52 -18.55
N VAL A 297 -1.89 -2.79 -17.45
CA VAL A 297 -3.08 -3.64 -17.43
C VAL A 297 -4.25 -2.79 -16.98
N HIS A 298 -5.23 -2.65 -17.87
CA HIS A 298 -6.47 -1.94 -17.57
C HIS A 298 -7.56 -2.96 -17.26
N LEU A 299 -8.24 -2.79 -16.15
CA LEU A 299 -9.44 -3.54 -15.82
C LEU A 299 -10.66 -2.66 -16.08
N THR A 300 -11.49 -3.09 -17.01
CA THR A 300 -12.73 -2.38 -17.33
C THR A 300 -13.94 -3.30 -17.13
N ARG A 301 -15.08 -2.71 -16.77
CA ARG A 301 -16.35 -3.39 -16.69
C ARG A 301 -17.45 -2.49 -17.21
N ASP A 302 -18.26 -3.00 -18.11
CA ASP A 302 -19.35 -2.28 -18.75
C ASP A 302 -18.90 -0.91 -19.32
N GLY A 303 -17.68 -0.88 -19.89
CA GLY A 303 -17.06 0.33 -20.43
C GLY A 303 -16.44 1.28 -19.37
N ARG A 304 -16.58 0.97 -18.09
CA ARG A 304 -16.01 1.76 -16.99
C ARG A 304 -14.63 1.21 -16.58
N LEU A 305 -13.64 2.08 -16.56
CA LEU A 305 -12.30 1.75 -16.04
C LEU A 305 -12.33 1.59 -14.53
N LEU A 306 -11.91 0.45 -14.02
CA LEU A 306 -11.89 0.12 -12.60
C LEU A 306 -10.50 0.25 -12.00
N SER A 307 -9.46 -0.13 -12.74
CA SER A 307 -8.08 -0.14 -12.25
C SER A 307 -7.10 -0.05 -13.41
N VAL A 308 -6.00 0.64 -13.19
CA VAL A 308 -4.83 0.68 -14.06
C VAL A 308 -3.63 0.25 -13.24
N GLN A 309 -2.86 -0.72 -13.72
CA GLN A 309 -1.70 -1.24 -13.01
C GLN A 309 -0.55 -1.44 -13.98
N ASN A 310 0.64 -1.03 -13.56
CA ASN A 310 1.85 -1.15 -14.36
C ASN A 310 2.61 -2.41 -13.95
N PHE A 311 3.04 -3.16 -14.94
CA PHE A 311 3.83 -4.38 -14.74
C PHE A 311 5.04 -4.40 -15.67
N THR A 312 6.09 -5.04 -15.20
CA THR A 312 7.24 -5.40 -16.01
C THR A 312 6.89 -6.56 -16.95
N MET A 313 7.78 -6.94 -17.81
CA MET A 313 7.62 -8.15 -18.65
C MET A 313 7.41 -9.38 -17.76
N GLY A 314 6.38 -10.16 -18.01
CA GLY A 314 6.08 -11.40 -17.28
C GLY A 314 4.62 -11.75 -17.13
N ASN A 315 4.37 -12.85 -16.41
CA ASN A 315 3.05 -13.19 -15.91
C ASN A 315 2.87 -12.50 -14.55
N HIS A 316 1.84 -11.69 -14.45
CA HIS A 316 1.53 -10.98 -13.22
C HIS A 316 0.10 -11.27 -12.79
N GLU A 317 -0.08 -11.51 -11.51
CA GLU A 317 -1.41 -11.46 -10.93
C GLU A 317 -1.81 -10.00 -10.75
N VAL A 318 -2.93 -9.63 -11.33
CA VAL A 318 -3.47 -8.28 -11.25
C VAL A 318 -4.08 -8.07 -9.88
N ASP A 319 -3.75 -6.95 -9.25
CA ASP A 319 -4.32 -6.59 -7.96
C ASP A 319 -5.82 -6.31 -8.10
N THR A 320 -6.61 -7.18 -7.52
CA THR A 320 -8.08 -7.07 -7.53
C THR A 320 -8.64 -6.52 -6.22
N ARG A 321 -7.77 -6.11 -5.26
CA ARG A 321 -8.20 -5.63 -3.94
C ARG A 321 -9.15 -4.45 -4.00
N GLY A 322 -8.91 -3.52 -4.90
CA GLY A 322 -9.77 -2.35 -5.08
C GLY A 322 -11.08 -2.60 -5.84
N LEU A 323 -11.30 -3.80 -6.36
CA LEU A 323 -12.49 -4.12 -7.14
C LEU A 323 -13.70 -4.42 -6.24
N PRO A 324 -14.93 -4.18 -6.72
CA PRO A 324 -16.15 -4.53 -5.99
C PRO A 324 -16.26 -6.03 -5.69
N TYR A 325 -16.97 -6.34 -4.61
CA TYR A 325 -17.29 -7.74 -4.29
C TYR A 325 -18.29 -8.31 -5.27
N GLY A 326 -18.21 -9.58 -5.54
CA GLY A 326 -19.13 -10.33 -6.36
C GLY A 326 -18.42 -11.28 -7.31
N ILE A 327 -19.22 -12.01 -8.05
CA ILE A 327 -18.79 -12.81 -9.18
C ILE A 327 -19.24 -12.09 -10.45
N TYR A 328 -18.29 -11.62 -11.22
CA TYR A 328 -18.56 -10.87 -12.45
C TYR A 328 -17.35 -10.92 -13.38
N ASP A 329 -17.58 -10.60 -14.64
CA ASP A 329 -16.50 -10.50 -15.61
C ASP A 329 -15.98 -9.07 -15.69
N VAL A 330 -14.67 -8.95 -15.79
CA VAL A 330 -13.95 -7.73 -16.13
C VAL A 330 -13.22 -7.94 -17.44
N GLU A 331 -13.17 -6.93 -18.26
CA GLU A 331 -12.28 -6.93 -19.40
C GLU A 331 -10.88 -6.56 -18.94
N VAL A 332 -9.93 -7.46 -19.20
CA VAL A 332 -8.52 -7.24 -18.92
C VAL A 332 -7.85 -6.83 -20.21
N GLU A 333 -7.50 -5.57 -20.32
CA GLU A 333 -6.76 -5.02 -21.45
C GLU A 333 -5.29 -4.92 -21.07
N VAL A 334 -4.45 -5.59 -21.82
CA VAL A 334 -2.99 -5.51 -21.68
C VAL A 334 -2.46 -4.56 -22.75
N ILE A 335 -1.83 -3.51 -22.33
CA ILE A 335 -1.31 -2.45 -23.17
C ILE A 335 0.20 -2.46 -23.09
N VAL A 336 0.86 -2.68 -24.22
CA VAL A 336 2.32 -2.65 -24.34
C VAL A 336 2.68 -1.71 -25.48
N ASN A 337 3.61 -0.82 -25.24
CA ASN A 337 4.01 0.21 -26.20
C ASN A 337 2.83 1.03 -26.73
N GLY A 338 1.83 1.30 -25.86
CA GLY A 338 0.64 2.05 -26.18
C GLY A 338 -0.36 1.32 -27.08
N ARG A 339 -0.13 0.06 -27.40
CA ARG A 339 -1.05 -0.78 -28.17
C ARG A 339 -1.69 -1.80 -27.26
N VAL A 340 -3.00 -1.97 -27.40
CA VAL A 340 -3.71 -3.07 -26.77
C VAL A 340 -3.28 -4.36 -27.47
N ILE A 341 -2.49 -5.18 -26.78
CA ILE A 341 -2.02 -6.46 -27.30
C ILE A 341 -2.95 -7.61 -26.97
N SER A 342 -3.72 -7.46 -25.91
CA SER A 342 -4.69 -8.45 -25.47
C SER A 342 -5.85 -7.75 -24.79
N LYS A 343 -7.06 -8.12 -25.16
CA LYS A 343 -8.29 -7.73 -24.49
C LYS A 343 -9.12 -8.98 -24.28
N ARG A 344 -9.39 -9.32 -23.03
CA ARG A 344 -10.08 -10.57 -22.72
C ARG A 344 -10.94 -10.43 -21.46
N PRO A 345 -12.12 -11.02 -21.43
CA PRO A 345 -12.90 -11.12 -20.23
C PRO A 345 -12.25 -12.11 -19.27
N GLN A 346 -12.16 -11.73 -18.00
CA GLN A 346 -11.74 -12.62 -16.92
C GLN A 346 -12.72 -12.50 -15.76
N ARG A 347 -12.98 -13.63 -15.12
CA ARG A 347 -13.89 -13.72 -14.00
C ARG A 347 -13.22 -13.22 -12.74
N VAL A 348 -13.76 -12.18 -12.15
CA VAL A 348 -13.47 -11.76 -10.78
C VAL A 348 -14.42 -12.52 -9.85
N ASN A 349 -13.84 -13.20 -8.88
CA ASN A 349 -14.56 -13.88 -7.83
C ASN A 349 -14.06 -13.37 -6.50
N LYS A 350 -14.58 -12.25 -6.04
CA LYS A 350 -14.25 -11.70 -4.74
C LYS A 350 -15.21 -12.26 -3.71
N LEU A 351 -14.64 -13.05 -2.83
CA LEU A 351 -15.36 -13.59 -1.71
C LEU A 351 -15.86 -12.44 -0.84
N PHE A 352 -17.14 -12.46 -0.58
CA PHE A 352 -17.73 -11.56 0.39
C PHE A 352 -17.39 -12.10 1.79
N SER A 353 -16.17 -11.83 2.26
CA SER A 353 -15.76 -12.22 3.59
C SER A 353 -16.16 -11.14 4.59
N ARG A 354 -17.43 -10.94 4.80
CA ARG A 354 -17.88 -10.44 6.08
C ARG A 354 -17.95 -11.64 7.01
N GLY A 355 -16.82 -11.93 7.63
CA GLY A 355 -16.78 -12.85 8.74
C GLY A 355 -17.56 -12.29 9.91
N ARG A 356 -18.87 -12.39 9.81
CA ARG A 356 -19.69 -12.34 11.01
C ARG A 356 -19.59 -13.69 11.66
N GLY A 357 -19.00 -13.72 12.85
CA GLY A 357 -19.00 -14.94 13.65
C GLY A 357 -20.40 -15.49 13.83
N VAL A 358 -20.49 -16.76 14.11
CA VAL A 358 -21.75 -17.41 14.49
C VAL A 358 -22.42 -16.58 15.59
N GLY A 359 -23.66 -16.10 15.33
CA GLY A 359 -24.39 -15.25 16.27
C GLY A 359 -24.42 -13.75 15.92
N ALA A 360 -23.77 -13.31 14.85
CA ALA A 360 -23.89 -11.92 14.41
C ALA A 360 -25.33 -11.63 13.89
N PRO A 361 -25.88 -10.42 14.17
CA PRO A 361 -27.21 -10.06 13.71
C PRO A 361 -27.27 -10.08 12.18
N LEU A 362 -28.44 -10.46 11.67
CA LEU A 362 -28.75 -10.45 10.25
C LEU A 362 -28.51 -9.07 9.65
N ALA A 363 -27.76 -9.03 8.58
CA ALA A 363 -27.57 -7.79 7.84
C ALA A 363 -28.75 -7.59 6.88
N TRP A 364 -29.28 -6.37 6.83
CA TRP A 364 -30.36 -6.03 5.93
C TRP A 364 -30.23 -4.62 5.38
N GLN A 365 -30.81 -4.40 4.21
CA GLN A 365 -30.89 -3.11 3.56
C GLN A 365 -32.16 -3.06 2.73
N VAL A 366 -32.89 -1.96 2.78
CA VAL A 366 -34.04 -1.65 1.91
C VAL A 366 -33.69 -0.42 1.08
N TRP A 367 -34.19 -0.39 -0.15
CA TRP A 367 -33.88 0.70 -1.07
C TRP A 367 -34.99 0.84 -2.11
N GLY A 368 -35.12 2.06 -2.65
CA GLY A 368 -36.10 2.34 -3.69
C GLY A 368 -35.95 3.72 -4.27
N GLY A 369 -36.53 3.91 -5.45
CA GLY A 369 -36.48 5.18 -6.16
C GLY A 369 -36.85 5.06 -7.64
N SER A 370 -36.44 6.05 -8.44
CA SER A 370 -36.54 6.03 -9.89
C SER A 370 -35.29 5.44 -10.51
N PHE A 371 -35.48 4.44 -11.35
CA PHE A 371 -34.41 3.78 -12.08
C PHE A 371 -34.39 4.23 -13.54
N HIS A 372 -33.31 4.88 -13.94
CA HIS A 372 -33.09 5.33 -15.29
C HIS A 372 -32.26 4.28 -16.01
N MET A 373 -32.92 3.54 -16.89
CA MET A 373 -32.30 2.49 -17.71
C MET A 373 -31.75 3.09 -18.99
N ASP A 374 -30.50 2.90 -19.24
CA ASP A 374 -29.83 3.34 -20.47
C ASP A 374 -30.36 2.59 -21.70
N ARG A 375 -30.12 3.17 -22.87
CA ARG A 375 -30.35 2.48 -24.14
C ARG A 375 -29.52 1.20 -24.16
N TRP A 376 -30.16 0.07 -24.48
CA TRP A 376 -29.52 -1.22 -24.54
C TRP A 376 -29.66 -1.86 -25.91
N SER A 377 -28.58 -2.39 -26.45
CA SER A 377 -28.58 -3.09 -27.72
C SER A 377 -27.76 -4.37 -27.62
N GLU A 378 -28.38 -5.49 -27.99
CA GLU A 378 -27.70 -6.77 -28.09
C GLU A 378 -27.20 -6.97 -29.50
N ASN A 379 -25.90 -6.87 -29.73
CA ASN A 379 -25.25 -7.14 -31.03
C ASN A 379 -25.95 -6.44 -32.22
N GLY A 380 -26.50 -5.26 -32.00
CA GLY A 380 -27.22 -4.49 -33.02
C GLY A 380 -28.58 -5.08 -33.46
N LYS A 381 -29.00 -6.22 -32.90
CA LYS A 381 -30.22 -6.91 -33.34
C LYS A 381 -31.51 -6.55 -32.59
N LYS A 382 -31.37 -6.16 -31.32
CA LYS A 382 -32.49 -5.69 -30.48
C LYS A 382 -32.07 -4.43 -29.77
N THR A 383 -32.58 -3.31 -30.22
CA THR A 383 -32.35 -2.04 -29.54
C THR A 383 -33.54 -1.71 -28.65
N ARG A 384 -33.31 -1.54 -27.36
CA ARG A 384 -34.30 -1.05 -26.42
C ARG A 384 -33.97 0.40 -26.08
N PRO A 385 -34.91 1.33 -26.18
CA PRO A 385 -34.68 2.73 -25.85
C PRO A 385 -34.42 2.90 -24.34
N ALA A 386 -33.85 4.02 -23.94
CA ALA A 386 -33.76 4.44 -22.57
C ALA A 386 -35.19 4.51 -21.97
N LYS A 387 -35.31 4.14 -20.71
CA LYS A 387 -36.61 4.12 -20.01
C LYS A 387 -36.44 4.42 -18.55
N GLU A 388 -37.41 5.13 -17.99
CA GLU A 388 -37.51 5.31 -16.56
C GLU A 388 -38.54 4.35 -15.97
N SER A 389 -38.22 3.80 -14.81
CA SER A 389 -39.12 2.93 -14.07
C SER A 389 -38.92 3.12 -12.57
N TRP A 390 -39.91 2.77 -11.77
CA TRP A 390 -39.74 2.60 -10.35
C TRP A 390 -38.81 1.40 -10.07
N LEU A 391 -38.10 1.49 -8.95
CA LEU A 391 -37.27 0.41 -8.44
C LEU A 391 -37.43 0.36 -6.92
N ALA A 392 -37.73 -0.82 -6.39
CA ALA A 392 -37.75 -1.04 -4.96
C ALA A 392 -37.26 -2.46 -4.65
N GLY A 393 -36.54 -2.61 -3.57
CA GLY A 393 -36.01 -3.90 -3.19
C GLY A 393 -35.47 -3.94 -1.77
N ALA A 394 -35.10 -5.14 -1.38
CA ALA A 394 -34.47 -5.42 -0.11
C ALA A 394 -33.40 -6.49 -0.28
N SER A 395 -32.31 -6.32 0.46
CA SER A 395 -31.23 -7.28 0.51
C SER A 395 -31.00 -7.71 1.94
N THR A 396 -30.61 -8.95 2.12
CA THR A 396 -30.26 -9.51 3.42
C THR A 396 -29.09 -10.47 3.29
N SER A 397 -28.24 -10.53 4.29
CA SER A 397 -27.12 -11.44 4.32
C SER A 397 -26.81 -11.91 5.74
N GLY A 398 -26.24 -13.08 5.82
CA GLY A 398 -25.87 -13.68 7.08
C GLY A 398 -24.88 -14.83 6.90
N SER A 399 -24.49 -15.43 7.99
CA SER A 399 -23.68 -16.64 8.01
C SER A 399 -24.36 -17.70 8.88
N LEU A 400 -24.31 -18.94 8.40
CA LEU A 400 -24.76 -20.11 9.14
C LEU A 400 -23.56 -21.06 9.23
N SER A 401 -22.90 -21.09 10.38
CA SER A 401 -21.60 -21.77 10.52
C SER A 401 -20.58 -21.22 9.51
N THR A 402 -20.03 -22.05 8.66
CA THR A 402 -19.08 -21.66 7.61
C THR A 402 -19.75 -21.13 6.33
N LEU A 403 -21.03 -21.39 6.14
CA LEU A 403 -21.79 -20.94 4.98
C LEU A 403 -22.16 -19.46 5.12
N SER A 404 -21.67 -18.63 4.22
CA SER A 404 -22.13 -17.24 4.07
C SER A 404 -23.18 -17.19 2.96
N TRP A 405 -24.26 -16.47 3.20
CA TRP A 405 -25.33 -16.32 2.25
C TRP A 405 -25.79 -14.86 2.12
N ALA A 406 -26.29 -14.52 0.95
CA ALA A 406 -26.93 -13.26 0.69
C ALA A 406 -28.11 -13.48 -0.24
N ALA A 407 -29.19 -12.75 -0.02
CA ALA A 407 -30.38 -12.77 -0.84
C ALA A 407 -30.87 -11.35 -1.11
N THR A 408 -31.32 -11.10 -2.33
CA THR A 408 -31.89 -9.84 -2.75
C THR A 408 -33.19 -10.11 -3.49
N GLY A 409 -34.27 -9.40 -3.11
CA GLY A 409 -35.52 -9.37 -3.84
C GLY A 409 -35.84 -7.95 -4.25
N TYR A 410 -36.17 -7.72 -5.52
CA TYR A 410 -36.50 -6.40 -6.02
C TYR A 410 -37.45 -6.43 -7.21
N GLY A 411 -38.13 -5.30 -7.39
CA GLY A 411 -39.03 -5.11 -8.51
C GLY A 411 -38.68 -3.83 -9.28
N TYR A 412 -38.82 -3.91 -10.59
CA TYR A 412 -38.73 -2.76 -11.49
C TYR A 412 -39.43 -3.10 -12.82
N ASP A 413 -39.94 -2.12 -13.51
CA ASP A 413 -40.53 -2.26 -14.85
C ASP A 413 -41.54 -3.43 -14.96
N ASN A 414 -42.37 -3.62 -13.95
CA ASN A 414 -43.33 -4.72 -13.78
C ASN A 414 -42.66 -6.13 -13.72
N GLN A 415 -41.40 -6.18 -13.41
CA GLN A 415 -40.66 -7.42 -13.17
C GLN A 415 -40.34 -7.57 -11.70
N ALA A 416 -40.43 -8.79 -11.21
CA ALA A 416 -39.90 -9.19 -9.91
C ALA A 416 -38.67 -10.07 -10.11
N VAL A 417 -37.61 -9.81 -9.37
CA VAL A 417 -36.34 -10.53 -9.46
C VAL A 417 -35.92 -10.95 -8.07
N GLY A 418 -35.54 -12.21 -7.94
CA GLY A 418 -34.91 -12.77 -6.76
C GLY A 418 -33.49 -13.26 -7.08
N GLU A 419 -32.54 -12.88 -6.27
CA GLU A 419 -31.15 -13.28 -6.44
C GLU A 419 -30.58 -13.82 -5.13
N THR A 420 -29.74 -14.82 -5.22
CA THR A 420 -29.05 -15.40 -4.06
C THR A 420 -27.57 -15.59 -4.35
N ARG A 421 -26.75 -15.47 -3.31
CA ARG A 421 -25.33 -15.81 -3.33
C ARG A 421 -25.01 -16.67 -2.12
N LEU A 422 -24.34 -17.79 -2.36
CA LEU A 422 -23.87 -18.71 -1.33
C LEU A 422 -22.35 -18.82 -1.45
N THR A 423 -21.65 -18.75 -0.33
CA THR A 423 -20.20 -18.92 -0.25
C THR A 423 -19.90 -19.93 0.86
N LEU A 424 -19.25 -21.02 0.49
CA LEU A 424 -18.91 -22.10 1.39
C LEU A 424 -17.41 -22.38 1.34
N PRO A 425 -16.63 -21.93 2.32
CA PRO A 425 -15.27 -22.37 2.49
C PRO A 425 -15.25 -23.78 3.11
N LEU A 426 -14.54 -24.72 2.50
CA LEU A 426 -14.38 -26.09 2.95
C LEU A 426 -12.92 -26.32 3.35
N GLY A 427 -12.70 -26.51 4.65
CA GLY A 427 -11.40 -26.88 5.21
C GLY A 427 -10.25 -25.88 4.96
N GLY A 428 -10.54 -24.62 4.70
CA GLY A 428 -9.53 -23.60 4.41
C GLY A 428 -8.84 -23.70 3.04
N ALA A 429 -9.02 -24.81 2.34
CA ALA A 429 -8.38 -25.07 1.06
C ALA A 429 -9.32 -24.87 -0.14
N ILE A 430 -10.61 -25.08 0.03
CA ILE A 430 -11.60 -25.07 -1.05
C ILE A 430 -12.64 -23.99 -0.76
N ASN A 431 -12.95 -23.19 -1.77
CA ASN A 431 -14.02 -22.21 -1.70
C ASN A 431 -15.02 -22.50 -2.82
N VAL A 432 -16.28 -22.62 -2.44
CA VAL A 432 -17.41 -22.81 -3.36
C VAL A 432 -18.28 -21.56 -3.32
N ASN A 433 -18.54 -20.97 -4.48
CA ASN A 433 -19.46 -19.85 -4.61
C ASN A 433 -20.53 -20.20 -5.61
N LEU A 434 -21.76 -19.91 -5.26
CA LEU A 434 -22.91 -20.09 -6.12
C LEU A 434 -23.76 -18.80 -6.08
N GLN A 435 -24.10 -18.30 -7.24
CA GLN A 435 -24.98 -17.16 -7.39
C GLN A 435 -26.10 -17.50 -8.37
N ASN A 436 -27.34 -17.26 -7.95
CA ASN A 436 -28.52 -17.55 -8.76
C ASN A 436 -29.39 -16.32 -8.90
N MET A 437 -30.09 -16.21 -10.01
CA MET A 437 -31.08 -15.19 -10.31
C MET A 437 -32.31 -15.87 -10.92
N LEU A 438 -33.48 -15.45 -10.50
CA LEU A 438 -34.78 -15.85 -11.06
C LEU A 438 -35.61 -14.56 -11.24
N ALA A 439 -36.28 -14.43 -12.37
CA ALA A 439 -37.13 -13.29 -12.66
C ALA A 439 -38.51 -13.73 -13.16
N SER A 440 -39.51 -12.86 -12.98
CA SER A 440 -40.92 -13.14 -13.34
C SER A 440 -41.13 -13.29 -14.85
N ASP A 441 -40.24 -12.82 -15.69
CA ASP A 441 -40.26 -12.99 -17.16
C ASP A 441 -39.65 -14.32 -17.62
N SER A 442 -39.46 -15.28 -16.71
CA SER A 442 -38.79 -16.57 -16.94
C SER A 442 -37.28 -16.47 -17.21
N SER A 443 -36.67 -15.30 -16.94
CA SER A 443 -35.21 -15.19 -16.96
C SER A 443 -34.62 -15.92 -15.75
N TRP A 444 -33.48 -16.59 -15.98
CA TRP A 444 -32.71 -17.18 -14.90
C TRP A 444 -31.21 -17.15 -15.20
N SER A 445 -30.45 -17.13 -14.15
CA SER A 445 -28.99 -17.18 -14.20
C SER A 445 -28.46 -18.05 -13.06
N SER A 446 -27.48 -18.87 -13.35
CA SER A 446 -26.72 -19.61 -12.36
C SER A 446 -25.24 -19.46 -12.65
N ILE A 447 -24.50 -18.95 -11.69
CA ILE A 447 -23.06 -18.73 -11.75
C ILE A 447 -22.44 -19.50 -10.60
N GLY A 448 -21.60 -20.46 -10.92
CA GLY A 448 -20.90 -21.28 -9.94
C GLY A 448 -19.39 -21.15 -10.08
N SER A 449 -18.68 -21.10 -8.98
CA SER A 449 -17.23 -21.18 -8.97
C SER A 449 -16.73 -22.06 -7.83
N ILE A 450 -15.73 -22.85 -8.14
CA ILE A 450 -14.98 -23.64 -7.16
C ILE A 450 -13.51 -23.26 -7.33
N SER A 451 -12.88 -22.88 -6.25
CA SER A 451 -11.43 -22.65 -6.19
C SER A 451 -10.83 -23.50 -5.08
N ALA A 452 -9.69 -24.10 -5.36
CA ALA A 452 -8.95 -24.93 -4.42
C ALA A 452 -7.49 -24.51 -4.39
N THR A 453 -6.94 -24.32 -3.19
CA THR A 453 -5.52 -24.12 -2.97
C THR A 453 -4.95 -25.37 -2.32
N LEU A 454 -4.03 -26.04 -3.00
CA LEU A 454 -3.44 -27.27 -2.48
C LEU A 454 -2.40 -26.98 -1.38
N PRO A 455 -2.23 -27.88 -0.40
CA PRO A 455 -1.30 -27.69 0.70
C PRO A 455 0.13 -27.43 0.24
N GLY A 456 0.89 -26.65 1.05
CA GLY A 456 2.29 -26.32 0.75
C GLY A 456 2.50 -25.26 -0.35
N GLY A 457 1.45 -24.54 -0.75
CA GLY A 457 1.58 -23.54 -1.83
C GLY A 457 1.86 -24.15 -3.20
N PHE A 458 1.60 -25.45 -3.33
CA PHE A 458 1.91 -26.24 -4.52
C PHE A 458 1.10 -25.80 -5.73
N SER A 459 -0.20 -25.51 -5.52
CA SER A 459 -1.04 -25.11 -6.65
C SER A 459 -2.36 -24.49 -6.24
N SER A 460 -2.95 -23.78 -7.18
CA SER A 460 -4.34 -23.35 -7.15
C SER A 460 -5.08 -23.93 -8.35
N LEU A 461 -6.27 -24.44 -8.13
CA LEU A 461 -7.19 -24.92 -9.16
C LEU A 461 -8.49 -24.14 -9.07
N TRP A 462 -9.10 -23.85 -10.21
CA TRP A 462 -10.39 -23.17 -10.24
C TRP A 462 -11.24 -23.62 -11.42
N VAL A 463 -12.55 -23.62 -11.19
CA VAL A 463 -13.58 -23.89 -12.19
C VAL A 463 -14.68 -22.86 -12.00
N ASN A 464 -15.06 -22.20 -13.07
CA ASN A 464 -16.19 -21.28 -13.11
C ASN A 464 -17.16 -21.70 -14.21
N GLN A 465 -18.44 -21.60 -13.93
CA GLN A 465 -19.49 -21.83 -14.90
C GLN A 465 -20.57 -20.78 -14.73
N GLU A 466 -20.98 -20.18 -15.84
CA GLU A 466 -22.15 -19.31 -15.91
C GLU A 466 -23.11 -19.86 -16.94
N LYS A 467 -24.37 -19.93 -16.58
CA LYS A 467 -25.46 -20.21 -17.51
C LYS A 467 -26.58 -19.23 -17.21
N THR A 468 -26.85 -18.38 -18.18
CA THR A 468 -27.87 -17.32 -18.10
C THR A 468 -28.77 -17.43 -19.31
N ARG A 469 -30.07 -17.43 -19.05
CA ARG A 469 -31.12 -17.34 -20.07
C ARG A 469 -32.02 -16.17 -19.75
N ILE A 470 -32.17 -15.30 -20.71
CA ILE A 470 -32.95 -14.07 -20.56
C ILE A 470 -34.25 -14.22 -21.32
N GLY A 471 -35.32 -13.94 -20.63
CA GLY A 471 -36.66 -13.81 -21.20
C GLY A 471 -36.82 -12.54 -22.03
N ASN A 472 -38.03 -12.00 -22.06
CA ASN A 472 -38.33 -10.90 -22.97
C ASN A 472 -38.07 -9.50 -22.42
N GLN A 473 -37.87 -9.34 -21.12
CA GLN A 473 -37.91 -8.02 -20.49
C GLN A 473 -36.61 -7.53 -19.87
N LEU A 474 -35.78 -8.43 -19.35
CA LEU A 474 -34.51 -8.01 -18.77
C LEU A 474 -33.52 -7.48 -19.83
N ARG A 475 -32.80 -6.40 -19.49
CA ARG A 475 -31.79 -5.80 -20.37
C ARG A 475 -30.43 -6.45 -20.14
N ARG A 476 -30.36 -7.74 -20.37
CA ARG A 476 -29.16 -8.54 -20.21
C ARG A 476 -29.06 -9.55 -21.35
N SER A 477 -27.87 -9.97 -21.66
CA SER A 477 -27.63 -11.01 -22.66
C SER A 477 -27.62 -12.40 -22.05
N ASP A 478 -28.02 -13.40 -22.80
CA ASP A 478 -27.76 -14.80 -22.48
C ASP A 478 -26.26 -15.03 -22.32
N ALA A 479 -25.88 -15.95 -21.47
CA ALA A 479 -24.51 -16.40 -21.32
C ALA A 479 -24.47 -17.92 -21.14
N ASP A 480 -23.44 -18.55 -21.70
CA ASP A 480 -23.13 -19.96 -21.44
C ASP A 480 -21.60 -20.11 -21.46
N ASN A 481 -20.98 -19.70 -20.35
CA ASN A 481 -19.53 -19.61 -20.21
C ASN A 481 -19.02 -20.65 -19.24
N ARG A 482 -17.95 -21.31 -19.61
CA ARG A 482 -17.21 -22.21 -18.73
C ARG A 482 -15.74 -21.86 -18.75
N ALA A 483 -15.15 -21.76 -17.57
CA ALA A 483 -13.72 -21.53 -17.44
C ALA A 483 -13.14 -22.51 -16.41
N ILE A 484 -12.03 -23.11 -16.75
CA ILE A 484 -11.28 -24.01 -15.87
C ILE A 484 -9.79 -23.67 -15.98
N GLY A 485 -9.10 -23.70 -14.88
CA GLY A 485 -7.68 -23.47 -14.90
C GLY A 485 -6.98 -23.81 -13.60
N GLY A 486 -5.68 -23.69 -13.62
CA GLY A 486 -4.86 -23.98 -12.47
C GLY A 486 -3.44 -23.47 -12.64
N THR A 487 -2.80 -23.28 -11.52
CA THR A 487 -1.38 -22.94 -11.44
C THR A 487 -0.69 -23.98 -10.59
N LEU A 488 0.35 -24.58 -11.11
CA LEU A 488 1.19 -25.56 -10.44
C LEU A 488 2.55 -24.93 -10.14
N ASN A 489 2.84 -24.68 -8.89
CA ASN A 489 4.16 -24.24 -8.46
C ASN A 489 5.04 -25.47 -8.23
N LEU A 490 5.65 -25.97 -9.29
CA LEU A 490 6.50 -27.14 -9.24
C LEU A 490 7.80 -26.91 -8.44
N ASN A 491 8.15 -25.64 -8.16
CA ASN A 491 9.28 -25.30 -7.28
C ASN A 491 9.08 -25.78 -5.84
N SER A 492 7.84 -26.04 -5.42
CA SER A 492 7.55 -26.64 -4.12
C SER A 492 8.00 -28.11 -4.02
N LEU A 493 8.08 -28.81 -5.16
CA LEU A 493 8.59 -30.17 -5.24
C LEU A 493 10.11 -30.19 -5.44
N TRP A 494 10.62 -29.35 -6.30
CA TRP A 494 12.03 -29.17 -6.57
C TRP A 494 12.27 -27.76 -7.09
N SER A 495 13.15 -27.00 -6.43
CA SER A 495 13.40 -25.56 -6.68
C SER A 495 13.78 -25.18 -8.11
N LYS A 496 14.00 -26.16 -8.98
CA LYS A 496 14.34 -25.97 -10.40
C LYS A 496 13.25 -26.37 -11.37
N LEU A 497 12.05 -26.70 -10.91
CA LEU A 497 10.98 -27.18 -11.81
C LEU A 497 10.08 -26.07 -12.35
N GLY A 498 10.18 -24.85 -11.81
CA GLY A 498 9.41 -23.72 -12.29
C GLY A 498 7.93 -23.72 -11.89
N THR A 499 7.16 -22.93 -12.59
CA THR A 499 5.71 -22.79 -12.39
C THR A 499 5.00 -23.01 -13.72
N PHE A 500 3.96 -23.81 -13.70
CA PHE A 500 3.11 -24.07 -14.86
C PHE A 500 1.70 -23.56 -14.58
N SER A 501 1.12 -22.82 -15.51
CA SER A 501 -0.27 -22.38 -15.47
C SER A 501 -1.01 -22.79 -16.72
N ILE A 502 -2.26 -23.19 -16.54
CA ILE A 502 -3.17 -23.56 -17.65
C ILE A 502 -4.53 -22.93 -17.41
N SER A 503 -5.13 -22.40 -18.45
CA SER A 503 -6.52 -21.98 -18.41
C SER A 503 -7.23 -22.29 -19.71
N TYR A 504 -8.47 -22.71 -19.59
CA TYR A 504 -9.39 -22.96 -20.68
C TYR A 504 -10.67 -22.18 -20.43
N ASN A 505 -11.10 -21.42 -21.42
CA ASN A 505 -12.32 -20.65 -21.40
C ASN A 505 -13.16 -21.03 -22.63
N ASP A 506 -14.42 -21.35 -22.42
CA ASP A 506 -15.36 -21.82 -23.41
C ASP A 506 -16.64 -20.97 -23.35
N ASP A 507 -16.82 -20.10 -24.31
CA ASP A 507 -18.08 -19.38 -24.54
C ASP A 507 -18.91 -20.14 -25.56
N ARG A 508 -19.81 -20.96 -25.08
CA ARG A 508 -20.65 -21.82 -25.90
C ARG A 508 -21.69 -21.08 -26.70
N ARG A 509 -22.03 -19.85 -26.29
CA ARG A 509 -22.98 -19.03 -27.01
C ARG A 509 -22.42 -18.58 -28.36
N TYR A 510 -21.15 -18.17 -28.36
CA TYR A 510 -20.45 -17.70 -29.56
C TYR A 510 -19.56 -18.75 -30.19
N ASN A 511 -19.60 -19.99 -29.70
CA ASN A 511 -18.70 -21.08 -30.10
C ASN A 511 -17.22 -20.64 -30.10
N SER A 512 -16.86 -19.91 -29.07
CA SER A 512 -15.54 -19.29 -28.91
C SER A 512 -14.78 -19.99 -27.78
N HIS A 513 -13.63 -20.52 -28.13
CA HIS A 513 -12.77 -21.24 -27.20
C HIS A 513 -11.42 -20.57 -27.08
N TYR A 514 -10.98 -20.36 -25.86
CA TYR A 514 -9.68 -19.78 -25.57
C TYR A 514 -8.96 -20.66 -24.55
N TYR A 515 -7.74 -21.08 -24.88
CA TYR A 515 -6.91 -21.73 -23.89
C TYR A 515 -5.50 -21.15 -23.87
N THR A 516 -4.92 -21.12 -22.68
CA THR A 516 -3.53 -20.76 -22.44
C THR A 516 -2.85 -21.87 -21.65
N ALA A 517 -1.60 -22.09 -21.96
CA ALA A 517 -0.70 -22.89 -21.13
C ALA A 517 0.64 -22.18 -21.11
N ASP A 518 1.09 -21.86 -19.93
CA ASP A 518 2.29 -21.05 -19.70
C ASP A 518 3.18 -21.76 -18.70
N TYR A 519 4.46 -21.80 -18.99
CA TYR A 519 5.49 -22.33 -18.12
C TYR A 519 6.56 -21.29 -17.88
N TYR A 520 6.95 -21.14 -16.62
CA TYR A 520 8.04 -20.27 -16.20
C TYR A 520 9.02 -21.04 -15.31
N GLN A 521 10.30 -20.87 -15.62
CA GLN A 521 11.39 -21.44 -14.83
C GLN A 521 12.52 -20.43 -14.68
N ASN A 522 13.03 -20.29 -13.47
CA ASN A 522 14.30 -19.62 -13.25
C ASN A 522 15.42 -20.65 -13.43
N VAL A 523 16.08 -20.62 -14.59
CA VAL A 523 17.14 -21.59 -14.98
C VAL A 523 18.40 -21.35 -14.19
N TYR A 524 18.75 -20.07 -13.99
CA TYR A 524 19.93 -19.64 -13.27
C TYR A 524 19.65 -18.37 -12.48
N SER A 525 20.12 -18.32 -11.23
CA SER A 525 20.15 -17.11 -10.42
C SER A 525 21.43 -17.11 -9.61
N GLY A 526 22.26 -16.10 -9.80
CA GLY A 526 23.55 -16.00 -9.15
C GLY A 526 24.12 -14.58 -9.18
N PRO A 527 25.31 -14.36 -8.62
CA PRO A 527 25.92 -13.03 -8.53
C PRO A 527 26.24 -12.40 -9.89
N PHE A 528 26.28 -13.20 -10.96
CA PHE A 528 26.55 -12.71 -12.32
C PHE A 528 25.28 -12.42 -13.12
N GLY A 529 24.10 -12.75 -12.60
CA GLY A 529 22.84 -12.50 -13.27
C GLY A 529 21.79 -13.57 -13.01
N SER A 530 20.67 -13.43 -13.69
CA SER A 530 19.59 -14.42 -13.69
C SER A 530 19.18 -14.75 -15.12
N LEU A 531 18.84 -16.00 -15.35
CA LEU A 531 18.31 -16.49 -16.62
C LEU A 531 16.97 -17.15 -16.35
N GLY A 532 15.91 -16.57 -16.87
CA GLY A 532 14.54 -17.12 -16.86
C GLY A 532 14.18 -17.70 -18.22
N LEU A 533 13.45 -18.79 -18.19
CA LEU A 533 12.81 -19.38 -19.37
C LEU A 533 11.31 -19.28 -19.18
N ARG A 534 10.63 -18.74 -20.20
CA ARG A 534 9.17 -18.78 -20.32
C ARG A 534 8.80 -19.40 -21.63
N ALA A 535 7.81 -20.26 -21.60
CA ALA A 535 7.27 -20.84 -22.81
C ALA A 535 5.76 -20.95 -22.65
N GLY A 536 5.02 -20.69 -23.69
CA GLY A 536 3.58 -20.78 -23.63
C GLY A 536 2.92 -20.93 -24.96
N ILE A 537 1.65 -21.31 -24.89
CA ILE A 537 0.76 -21.43 -26.04
C ILE A 537 -0.56 -20.75 -25.68
N GLN A 538 -1.04 -19.92 -26.57
CA GLN A 538 -2.36 -19.31 -26.53
C GLN A 538 -3.07 -19.68 -27.81
N ARG A 539 -4.26 -20.22 -27.70
CA ARG A 539 -5.09 -20.52 -28.87
C ARG A 539 -6.46 -19.94 -28.67
N TYR A 540 -6.85 -19.15 -29.63
CA TYR A 540 -8.18 -18.58 -29.73
C TYR A 540 -8.87 -19.12 -30.96
N ASN A 541 -10.08 -19.65 -30.79
CA ASN A 541 -10.94 -20.12 -31.85
C ASN A 541 -12.29 -19.43 -31.72
N ASN A 542 -12.70 -18.69 -32.72
CA ASN A 542 -13.90 -17.86 -32.74
C ASN A 542 -15.07 -18.51 -33.52
N GLY A 543 -15.06 -19.85 -33.70
CA GLY A 543 -16.11 -20.53 -34.45
C GLY A 543 -16.04 -20.34 -35.96
N ASP A 544 -15.44 -19.29 -36.46
CA ASP A 544 -15.07 -19.09 -37.85
C ASP A 544 -13.68 -19.67 -38.09
N SER A 545 -13.43 -20.24 -39.23
CA SER A 545 -12.31 -21.13 -39.62
C SER A 545 -10.87 -20.63 -39.31
N ASN A 546 -10.69 -19.54 -38.64
CA ASN A 546 -9.39 -18.94 -38.31
C ASN A 546 -9.04 -19.11 -36.82
N ALA A 547 -8.58 -20.32 -36.46
CA ALA A 547 -7.96 -20.51 -35.13
C ALA A 547 -6.61 -19.77 -35.11
N ASN A 548 -6.52 -18.72 -34.32
CA ASN A 548 -5.25 -18.03 -34.10
C ASN A 548 -4.49 -18.70 -32.93
N THR A 549 -3.33 -19.28 -33.27
CA THR A 549 -2.49 -19.95 -32.27
C THR A 549 -1.19 -19.18 -32.09
N GLY A 550 -1.04 -18.56 -30.97
CA GLY A 550 0.20 -17.92 -30.53
C GLY A 550 1.05 -18.90 -29.73
N LYS A 551 2.26 -19.16 -30.17
CA LYS A 551 3.27 -19.88 -29.39
C LYS A 551 4.40 -18.93 -29.10
N TYR A 552 4.94 -18.97 -27.90
CA TYR A 552 6.11 -18.19 -27.56
C TYR A 552 7.07 -18.98 -26.68
N ILE A 553 8.34 -18.66 -26.88
CA ILE A 553 9.43 -19.03 -25.98
C ILE A 553 10.19 -17.73 -25.72
N ALA A 554 10.36 -17.41 -24.46
CA ALA A 554 11.10 -16.24 -24.03
C ALA A 554 12.26 -16.66 -23.13
N LEU A 555 13.40 -16.14 -23.43
CA LEU A 555 14.60 -16.23 -22.56
C LEU A 555 14.85 -14.83 -22.01
N ASP A 556 14.82 -14.73 -20.69
CA ASP A 556 15.05 -13.49 -19.97
C ASP A 556 16.41 -13.54 -19.31
N LEU A 557 17.36 -12.84 -19.88
CA LEU A 557 18.69 -12.65 -19.28
C LEU A 557 18.71 -11.31 -18.55
N SER A 558 19.01 -11.32 -17.27
CA SER A 558 19.27 -10.13 -16.47
C SER A 558 20.69 -10.13 -15.99
N LEU A 559 21.46 -9.14 -16.38
CA LEU A 559 22.84 -8.96 -15.98
C LEU A 559 22.93 -7.87 -14.92
N PRO A 560 23.52 -8.14 -13.75
CA PRO A 560 23.63 -7.17 -12.65
C PRO A 560 24.78 -6.18 -12.88
N LEU A 561 24.80 -5.50 -13.99
CA LEU A 561 25.69 -4.36 -14.22
C LEU A 561 25.13 -3.16 -13.45
N GLY A 562 25.29 -3.19 -12.11
CA GLY A 562 24.70 -2.22 -11.22
C GLY A 562 23.16 -2.32 -11.13
N ASN A 563 22.57 -3.48 -11.37
CA ASN A 563 21.12 -3.74 -11.41
C ASN A 563 20.34 -2.89 -12.45
N TRP A 564 21.03 -2.40 -13.48
CA TRP A 564 20.43 -1.46 -14.42
C TRP A 564 20.01 -2.09 -15.74
N PHE A 565 20.66 -3.15 -16.16
CA PHE A 565 20.45 -3.75 -17.48
C PHE A 565 19.80 -5.11 -17.39
N SER A 566 18.86 -5.35 -18.28
CA SER A 566 18.34 -6.68 -18.57
C SER A 566 18.24 -6.88 -20.08
N ALA A 567 18.60 -8.05 -20.51
CA ALA A 567 18.45 -8.46 -21.88
C ALA A 567 17.53 -9.68 -21.93
N GLY A 568 16.72 -9.76 -22.95
CA GLY A 568 15.79 -10.86 -23.14
C GLY A 568 15.65 -11.20 -24.61
N MET A 569 15.23 -12.42 -24.88
CA MET A 569 14.87 -12.88 -26.21
C MET A 569 13.57 -13.63 -26.13
N THR A 570 12.64 -13.26 -27.01
CA THR A 570 11.31 -13.88 -27.08
C THR A 570 11.10 -14.43 -28.49
N HIS A 571 10.72 -15.69 -28.59
CA HIS A 571 10.30 -16.30 -29.85
C HIS A 571 8.81 -16.60 -29.80
N GLN A 572 8.04 -16.05 -30.72
CA GLN A 572 6.59 -16.25 -30.79
C GLN A 572 6.14 -16.23 -32.24
N ASN A 573 5.32 -17.20 -32.65
CA ASN A 573 4.69 -17.26 -33.98
C ASN A 573 5.68 -17.14 -35.16
N GLY A 574 6.87 -17.75 -35.05
CA GLY A 574 7.89 -17.68 -36.08
C GLY A 574 8.77 -16.43 -36.06
N TYR A 575 8.49 -15.48 -35.17
CA TYR A 575 9.29 -14.27 -34.94
C TYR A 575 10.21 -14.43 -33.74
N THR A 576 11.42 -13.97 -33.84
CA THR A 576 12.34 -13.83 -32.71
C THR A 576 12.63 -12.36 -32.47
N MET A 577 12.30 -11.88 -31.30
CA MET A 577 12.59 -10.52 -30.86
C MET A 577 13.67 -10.54 -29.79
N ALA A 578 14.70 -9.71 -29.92
CA ALA A 578 15.62 -9.40 -28.85
C ALA A 578 15.21 -8.10 -28.17
N ASN A 579 15.23 -8.11 -26.88
CA ASN A 579 14.91 -6.97 -26.03
C ASN A 579 16.10 -6.60 -25.15
N LEU A 580 16.39 -5.33 -25.07
CA LEU A 580 17.36 -4.77 -24.14
C LEU A 580 16.64 -3.71 -23.32
N SER A 581 16.72 -3.80 -22.02
CA SER A 581 16.15 -2.78 -21.12
C SER A 581 17.16 -2.33 -20.09
N ALA A 582 17.08 -1.06 -19.74
CA ALA A 582 17.84 -0.44 -18.68
C ALA A 582 16.87 0.28 -17.74
N ARG A 583 17.07 0.12 -16.44
CA ARG A 583 16.25 0.76 -15.42
C ARG A 583 17.13 1.24 -14.26
N LYS A 584 16.92 2.47 -13.86
CA LYS A 584 17.53 3.05 -12.66
C LYS A 584 16.44 3.48 -11.68
N GLN A 585 16.57 3.02 -10.46
CA GLN A 585 15.77 3.49 -9.34
C GLN A 585 16.54 4.56 -8.56
N PHE A 586 15.80 5.54 -8.04
CA PHE A 586 16.31 6.61 -7.21
C PHE A 586 15.60 6.54 -5.86
N ASP A 587 16.38 6.52 -4.80
CA ASP A 587 15.85 6.46 -3.44
C ASP A 587 15.30 7.80 -2.99
N GLU A 588 15.83 8.90 -3.57
CA GLU A 588 15.47 10.27 -3.25
C GLU A 588 15.01 11.05 -4.49
N GLY A 589 14.25 12.12 -4.26
CA GLY A 589 13.78 13.03 -5.28
C GLY A 589 12.39 12.69 -5.83
N THR A 590 11.93 13.52 -6.77
CA THR A 590 10.60 13.39 -7.40
C THR A 590 10.54 12.25 -8.40
N ILE A 591 11.62 11.99 -9.11
CA ILE A 591 11.70 10.87 -10.06
C ILE A 591 12.16 9.63 -9.29
N ARG A 592 11.32 8.59 -9.28
CA ARG A 592 11.60 7.33 -8.58
C ARG A 592 12.27 6.30 -9.46
N THR A 593 11.89 6.26 -10.73
CA THR A 593 12.45 5.27 -11.65
C THR A 593 12.52 5.90 -13.04
N VAL A 594 13.60 5.67 -13.72
CA VAL A 594 13.70 5.88 -15.15
C VAL A 594 14.10 4.59 -15.83
N GLY A 595 13.56 4.35 -17.01
CA GLY A 595 13.93 3.18 -17.78
C GLY A 595 13.81 3.45 -19.27
N ALA A 596 14.53 2.63 -20.02
CA ALA A 596 14.47 2.60 -21.47
C ALA A 596 14.51 1.15 -21.93
N ASN A 597 13.82 0.87 -23.00
CA ASN A 597 13.82 -0.43 -23.63
C ASN A 597 14.03 -0.27 -25.14
N LEU A 598 14.74 -1.21 -25.71
CA LEU A 598 14.95 -1.35 -27.13
C LEU A 598 14.58 -2.77 -27.52
N SER A 599 13.87 -2.93 -28.62
CA SER A 599 13.53 -4.25 -29.15
C SER A 599 13.71 -4.28 -30.67
N ARG A 600 14.16 -5.43 -31.16
CA ARG A 600 14.37 -5.65 -32.58
C ARG A 600 14.02 -7.08 -32.96
N ALA A 601 13.32 -7.26 -34.04
CA ALA A 601 13.13 -8.56 -34.66
C ALA A 601 14.45 -9.05 -35.25
N ILE A 602 14.93 -10.23 -34.83
CA ILE A 602 16.18 -10.84 -35.31
C ILE A 602 15.88 -11.82 -36.44
N SER A 603 14.79 -12.57 -36.33
CA SER A 603 14.35 -13.53 -37.36
C SER A 603 12.83 -13.57 -37.44
N GLY A 604 12.34 -13.93 -38.64
CA GLY A 604 10.93 -14.02 -39.01
C GLY A 604 10.75 -13.54 -40.45
N ASP A 605 9.70 -14.03 -41.11
CA ASP A 605 9.33 -13.62 -42.46
C ASP A 605 8.56 -12.30 -42.41
N THR A 606 9.28 -11.24 -42.15
CA THR A 606 8.72 -9.91 -41.99
C THR A 606 9.39 -9.01 -42.99
N GLY A 607 8.76 -8.74 -44.11
CA GLY A 607 9.19 -7.79 -45.06
C GLY A 607 10.03 -6.61 -44.55
N ASP A 608 9.58 -5.40 -44.54
CA ASP A 608 10.27 -4.19 -44.03
C ASP A 608 10.37 -4.07 -42.48
N ASP A 609 9.87 -5.04 -41.69
CA ASP A 609 9.65 -4.90 -40.26
C ASP A 609 10.85 -5.24 -39.32
N LYS A 610 12.08 -5.30 -39.86
CA LYS A 610 13.30 -5.41 -39.03
C LYS A 610 13.70 -4.10 -38.35
N THR A 611 12.81 -3.15 -38.28
CA THR A 611 13.07 -1.85 -37.66
C THR A 611 13.16 -1.94 -36.16
N LEU A 612 14.02 -1.12 -35.58
CA LEU A 612 14.21 -0.97 -34.17
C LEU A 612 12.97 -0.30 -33.56
N SER A 613 12.40 -0.90 -32.54
CA SER A 613 11.42 -0.26 -31.69
C SER A 613 12.02 0.00 -30.31
N GLY A 614 11.53 1.00 -29.64
CA GLY A 614 12.04 1.32 -28.32
C GLY A 614 11.15 2.29 -27.57
N GLY A 615 11.41 2.40 -26.29
CA GLY A 615 10.68 3.31 -25.45
C GLY A 615 11.50 3.76 -24.25
N ALA A 616 11.04 4.83 -23.64
CA ALA A 616 11.55 5.33 -22.39
C ALA A 616 10.39 5.65 -21.46
N TYR A 617 10.60 5.44 -20.17
CA TYR A 617 9.61 5.81 -19.18
C TYR A 617 10.24 6.43 -17.96
N ALA A 618 9.47 7.25 -17.29
CA ALA A 618 9.82 7.82 -16.00
C ALA A 618 8.63 7.68 -15.05
N GLN A 619 8.89 7.11 -13.88
CA GLN A 619 7.94 7.12 -12.77
C GLN A 619 8.29 8.27 -11.84
N PHE A 620 7.30 9.05 -11.49
CA PHE A 620 7.46 10.17 -10.56
C PHE A 620 6.52 10.02 -9.37
N ASP A 621 7.02 10.51 -8.23
CA ASP A 621 6.28 10.59 -6.98
C ASP A 621 6.54 11.99 -6.40
N ALA A 622 5.75 12.93 -6.88
CA ALA A 622 5.83 14.31 -6.46
C ALA A 622 4.90 14.57 -5.28
N ARG A 623 5.11 15.68 -4.62
CA ARG A 623 4.29 16.11 -3.48
C ARG A 623 2.80 16.18 -3.81
N TYR A 624 2.44 16.49 -5.05
CA TYR A 624 1.06 16.76 -5.46
C TYR A 624 0.49 15.66 -6.35
N ALA A 625 1.31 14.90 -7.04
CA ALA A 625 0.90 13.85 -7.94
C ALA A 625 1.94 12.75 -8.02
N SER A 626 1.51 11.51 -8.20
CA SER A 626 2.36 10.40 -8.62
C SER A 626 1.88 9.85 -9.95
N GLY A 627 2.78 9.28 -10.73
CA GLY A 627 2.39 8.78 -12.04
C GLY A 627 3.54 8.28 -12.89
N THR A 628 3.24 8.09 -14.16
CA THR A 628 4.19 7.56 -15.13
C THR A 628 4.09 8.33 -16.44
N LEU A 629 5.21 8.66 -17.00
CA LEU A 629 5.35 9.15 -18.35
C LEU A 629 6.03 8.08 -19.20
N ASN A 630 5.40 7.66 -20.29
CA ASN A 630 5.95 6.70 -21.25
C ASN A 630 5.99 7.31 -22.63
N VAL A 631 7.07 7.08 -23.35
CA VAL A 631 7.22 7.40 -24.77
C VAL A 631 7.72 6.17 -25.48
N ASN A 632 6.98 5.67 -26.45
CA ASN A 632 7.30 4.47 -27.17
C ASN A 632 7.27 4.75 -28.67
N SER A 633 8.26 4.23 -29.37
CA SER A 633 8.34 4.25 -30.82
C SER A 633 8.25 2.82 -31.34
N ALA A 634 7.25 2.55 -32.13
CA ALA A 634 7.09 1.27 -32.81
C ALA A 634 7.91 1.21 -34.11
N ALA A 635 8.18 0.00 -34.57
CA ALA A 635 8.98 -0.26 -35.75
C ALA A 635 8.42 0.37 -37.05
N ASP A 636 7.11 0.57 -37.11
CA ASP A 636 6.38 1.18 -38.20
C ASP A 636 6.34 2.72 -38.19
N GLY A 637 7.07 3.34 -37.20
CA GLY A 637 7.19 4.79 -37.05
C GLY A 637 6.05 5.44 -36.31
N TYR A 638 5.19 4.68 -35.63
CA TYR A 638 4.23 5.22 -34.67
C TYR A 638 4.96 5.65 -33.39
N ILE A 639 4.60 6.82 -32.88
CA ILE A 639 5.05 7.27 -31.58
C ILE A 639 3.83 7.35 -30.67
N ASN A 640 3.92 6.68 -29.55
CA ASN A 640 2.92 6.73 -28.51
C ASN A 640 3.50 7.41 -27.26
N THR A 641 2.81 8.41 -26.77
CA THR A 641 3.16 9.11 -25.52
C THR A 641 2.01 8.99 -24.55
N ASN A 642 2.27 8.44 -23.38
CA ASN A 642 1.27 8.24 -22.32
C ASN A 642 1.72 8.94 -21.06
N LEU A 643 0.86 9.75 -20.50
CA LEU A 643 1.01 10.35 -19.17
C LEU A 643 -0.13 9.88 -18.30
N THR A 644 0.20 9.23 -17.19
CA THR A 644 -0.76 8.96 -16.13
C THR A 644 -0.35 9.75 -14.88
N ALA A 645 -1.30 10.35 -14.20
CA ALA A 645 -1.07 11.07 -12.97
C ALA A 645 -2.27 10.89 -12.03
N ASN A 646 -1.99 10.58 -10.79
CA ASN A 646 -3.00 10.42 -9.76
C ASN A 646 -2.58 11.16 -8.49
N GLY A 647 -3.55 11.54 -7.70
CA GLY A 647 -3.32 12.22 -6.44
C GLY A 647 -4.62 12.54 -5.72
N SER A 648 -4.46 13.20 -4.60
CA SER A 648 -5.59 13.65 -3.79
C SER A 648 -5.35 15.03 -3.22
N VAL A 649 -6.44 15.74 -2.94
CA VAL A 649 -6.43 17.06 -2.32
C VAL A 649 -7.34 17.02 -1.11
N GLY A 650 -6.78 17.31 0.06
CA GLY A 650 -7.53 17.51 1.30
C GLY A 650 -7.79 18.98 1.55
N TRP A 651 -8.99 19.28 2.05
CA TRP A 651 -9.40 20.65 2.39
C TRP A 651 -10.17 20.68 3.71
N GLN A 652 -9.80 21.62 4.59
CA GLN A 652 -10.56 21.98 5.78
C GLN A 652 -10.34 23.47 6.09
N GLY A 653 -11.38 24.27 6.00
CA GLY A 653 -11.27 25.71 6.26
C GLY A 653 -10.24 26.42 5.40
N LYS A 654 -9.21 26.97 6.01
CA LYS A 654 -8.07 27.64 5.33
C LYS A 654 -6.99 26.66 4.86
N ASN A 655 -7.07 25.42 5.29
CA ASN A 655 -6.04 24.45 5.05
C ASN A 655 -6.38 23.63 3.80
N ILE A 656 -5.56 23.76 2.78
CA ILE A 656 -5.60 22.97 1.55
C ILE A 656 -4.23 22.37 1.35
N ALA A 657 -4.15 21.09 1.12
CA ALA A 657 -2.92 20.41 0.79
C ALA A 657 -3.21 19.23 -0.15
N ALA A 658 -2.23 18.91 -0.99
CA ALA A 658 -2.33 17.84 -1.95
C ALA A 658 -1.29 16.73 -1.65
N SER A 659 -1.56 15.55 -2.16
CA SER A 659 -0.71 14.36 -2.04
C SER A 659 -0.69 13.61 -3.37
N GLY A 660 0.45 13.02 -3.71
CA GLY A 660 0.54 12.05 -4.81
C GLY A 660 -0.12 10.69 -4.51
N ARG A 661 -0.72 10.53 -3.33
CA ARG A 661 -1.38 9.30 -2.91
C ARG A 661 -2.89 9.42 -3.04
N THR A 662 -3.55 8.28 -3.27
CA THR A 662 -5.01 8.16 -3.40
C THR A 662 -5.59 7.07 -2.47
N ASP A 663 -4.88 6.73 -1.40
CA ASP A 663 -5.15 5.53 -0.59
C ASP A 663 -6.44 5.61 0.24
N GLY A 664 -7.15 6.73 0.25
CA GLY A 664 -8.38 6.86 1.02
C GLY A 664 -9.20 8.11 0.74
N ASN A 665 -10.46 8.07 1.20
CA ASN A 665 -11.41 9.18 1.08
C ASN A 665 -11.51 10.03 2.35
N ALA A 666 -10.58 9.90 3.27
CA ALA A 666 -10.38 10.74 4.45
C ALA A 666 -8.90 11.12 4.52
N GLY A 667 -8.50 11.91 5.49
CA GLY A 667 -7.07 12.22 5.61
C GLY A 667 -6.72 13.20 6.71
N VAL A 668 -5.42 13.54 6.75
CA VAL A 668 -4.86 14.50 7.71
C VAL A 668 -3.97 15.49 6.98
N ILE A 669 -4.19 16.76 7.25
CA ILE A 669 -3.28 17.84 6.86
C ILE A 669 -2.37 18.15 8.05
N PHE A 670 -1.08 18.06 7.84
CA PHE A 670 -0.08 18.50 8.78
C PHE A 670 0.39 19.89 8.39
N ASN A 671 0.09 20.86 9.23
CA ASN A 671 0.56 22.25 9.08
C ASN A 671 1.73 22.46 10.02
N THR A 672 2.89 21.96 9.64
CA THR A 672 4.09 21.92 10.49
C THR A 672 4.71 23.28 10.71
N GLY A 673 4.43 24.25 9.83
CA GLY A 673 5.09 25.56 9.88
C GLY A 673 6.58 25.56 9.54
N LEU A 674 7.14 24.40 9.15
CA LEU A 674 8.56 24.26 8.80
C LEU A 674 8.89 25.01 7.52
N GLU A 675 10.15 25.38 7.35
CA GLU A 675 10.69 25.87 6.08
C GLU A 675 10.64 24.76 5.01
N ASP A 676 10.81 25.11 3.74
CA ASP A 676 10.62 24.18 2.61
C ASP A 676 11.55 22.96 2.65
N ASP A 677 12.71 23.06 3.28
CA ASP A 677 13.68 21.98 3.45
C ASP A 677 13.56 21.25 4.81
N GLY A 678 12.69 21.72 5.69
CA GLY A 678 12.44 21.10 6.99
C GLY A 678 11.74 19.73 6.87
N GLN A 679 12.19 18.79 7.68
CA GLN A 679 11.70 17.40 7.61
C GLN A 679 11.28 16.88 9.00
N LEU A 680 10.05 16.46 9.10
CA LEU A 680 9.51 15.67 10.21
C LEU A 680 9.01 14.33 9.70
N SER A 681 8.61 13.48 10.58
CA SER A 681 7.92 12.23 10.26
C SER A 681 6.65 12.13 11.09
N ALA A 682 5.57 11.66 10.45
CA ALA A 682 4.35 11.26 11.14
C ALA A 682 4.30 9.73 11.22
N LYS A 683 4.20 9.20 12.42
CA LYS A 683 3.92 7.79 12.66
C LYS A 683 2.42 7.64 12.86
N ILE A 684 1.76 6.92 11.94
CA ILE A 684 0.32 6.69 11.97
C ILE A 684 0.09 5.18 12.07
N ASN A 685 -0.52 4.73 13.16
CA ASN A 685 -0.75 3.31 13.44
C ASN A 685 0.50 2.45 13.17
N GLY A 686 1.69 2.92 13.61
CA GLY A 686 2.95 2.21 13.43
C GLY A 686 3.69 2.49 12.12
N ARG A 687 3.05 2.99 11.06
CA ARG A 687 3.68 3.34 9.78
C ARG A 687 4.25 4.76 9.83
N ILE A 688 5.45 4.93 9.29
CA ILE A 688 6.13 6.22 9.26
C ILE A 688 5.98 6.85 7.89
N PHE A 689 5.54 8.11 7.88
CA PHE A 689 5.36 8.93 6.68
C PHE A 689 6.25 10.18 6.78
N PRO A 690 7.04 10.48 5.77
CA PRO A 690 7.84 11.71 5.76
C PRO A 690 6.93 12.93 5.57
N LEU A 691 7.21 13.99 6.31
CA LEU A 691 6.57 15.29 6.18
C LEU A 691 7.66 16.31 5.78
N ASN A 692 7.49 16.92 4.62
CA ASN A 692 8.47 17.82 4.06
C ASN A 692 7.89 19.24 3.95
N GLY A 693 8.60 20.23 4.51
CA GLY A 693 8.20 21.61 4.45
C GLY A 693 6.89 21.91 5.20
N LYS A 694 6.31 23.04 4.88
CA LYS A 694 5.27 23.71 5.67
C LYS A 694 3.94 22.94 5.80
N ARG A 695 3.49 22.25 4.76
CA ARG A 695 2.16 21.65 4.73
C ARG A 695 2.16 20.33 3.97
N ASN A 696 1.61 19.27 4.55
CA ASN A 696 1.54 17.95 3.95
C ASN A 696 0.14 17.38 4.10
N TYR A 697 -0.33 16.65 3.10
CA TYR A 697 -1.58 15.91 3.16
C TYR A 697 -1.30 14.41 3.07
N LEU A 698 -1.87 13.65 3.99
CA LEU A 698 -1.84 12.20 3.97
C LEU A 698 -3.28 11.68 3.87
N PRO A 699 -3.67 11.12 2.73
CA PRO A 699 -4.94 10.42 2.61
C PRO A 699 -4.94 9.14 3.44
N LEU A 700 -6.05 8.88 4.12
CA LEU A 700 -6.27 7.74 4.99
C LEU A 700 -7.61 7.07 4.66
N SER A 701 -7.72 5.79 4.98
CA SER A 701 -8.97 5.07 4.82
C SER A 701 -10.05 5.65 5.74
N PRO A 702 -11.27 5.80 5.26
CA PRO A 702 -12.37 6.22 6.12
C PRO A 702 -12.77 5.10 7.10
N TYR A 703 -13.58 5.45 8.08
CA TYR A 703 -14.05 4.55 9.14
C TYR A 703 -12.92 3.92 9.96
N GLY A 704 -11.86 4.68 10.23
CA GLY A 704 -10.70 4.26 10.99
C GLY A 704 -10.46 5.10 12.23
N ARG A 705 -9.87 4.46 13.24
CA ARG A 705 -9.23 5.14 14.37
C ARG A 705 -7.74 5.20 14.13
N TYR A 706 -7.18 6.37 14.27
CA TYR A 706 -5.78 6.62 14.00
C TYR A 706 -5.07 7.22 15.20
N GLU A 707 -3.98 6.61 15.59
CA GLU A 707 -3.00 7.21 16.47
C GLU A 707 -1.92 7.87 15.63
N VAL A 708 -1.79 9.17 15.76
CA VAL A 708 -0.81 9.98 15.03
C VAL A 708 0.23 10.48 15.99
N GLU A 709 1.49 10.18 15.75
CA GLU A 709 2.63 10.65 16.52
C GLU A 709 3.64 11.34 15.61
N LEU A 710 3.96 12.60 15.90
CA LEU A 710 5.00 13.34 15.21
C LEU A 710 6.36 13.06 15.85
N GLN A 711 7.37 12.85 15.02
CA GLN A 711 8.74 12.59 15.43
C GLN A 711 9.75 13.25 14.47
N ASN A 712 10.97 13.45 14.94
CA ASN A 712 12.06 13.91 14.10
C ASN A 712 12.35 12.87 12.99
N SER A 713 12.65 13.36 11.79
CA SER A 713 13.07 12.51 10.69
C SER A 713 14.47 11.94 10.94
N LYS A 714 14.62 10.64 10.78
CA LYS A 714 15.94 9.98 10.93
C LYS A 714 16.95 10.39 9.85
N ASN A 715 16.45 10.88 8.74
CA ASN A 715 17.28 11.27 7.58
C ASN A 715 17.59 12.76 7.54
N SER A 716 17.15 13.53 8.54
CA SER A 716 17.42 14.96 8.64
C SER A 716 18.51 15.22 9.66
N LEU A 717 19.38 16.14 9.33
CA LEU A 717 20.34 16.71 10.29
C LEU A 717 19.66 17.72 11.24
N ASP A 718 18.46 18.18 10.91
CA ASP A 718 17.70 19.10 11.73
C ASP A 718 17.04 18.37 12.91
N SER A 719 17.13 18.99 14.07
CA SER A 719 16.44 18.54 15.27
C SER A 719 15.30 19.52 15.57
N TYR A 720 14.14 18.96 15.88
CA TYR A 720 12.96 19.75 16.22
C TYR A 720 12.44 19.32 17.60
N ASP A 721 12.18 20.32 18.44
CA ASP A 721 11.41 20.11 19.66
C ASP A 721 9.92 20.32 19.36
N ILE A 722 9.13 19.29 19.54
CA ILE A 722 7.67 19.31 19.31
C ILE A 722 7.01 19.62 20.65
N VAL A 723 6.72 20.89 20.89
CA VAL A 723 6.21 21.41 22.16
C VAL A 723 4.76 20.99 22.38
N SER A 724 3.94 21.01 21.32
CA SER A 724 2.55 20.60 21.37
C SER A 724 2.12 19.90 20.07
N GLY A 725 1.02 19.14 20.13
CA GLY A 725 0.50 18.40 18.99
C GLY A 725 1.31 17.19 18.58
N ARG A 726 2.17 16.68 19.47
CA ARG A 726 3.01 15.51 19.20
C ARG A 726 2.21 14.24 19.02
N LYS A 727 1.16 14.05 19.80
CA LYS A 727 0.26 12.89 19.72
C LYS A 727 -1.18 13.32 19.54
N SER A 728 -1.89 12.66 18.66
CA SER A 728 -3.30 12.91 18.35
C SER A 728 -4.00 11.60 18.07
N HIS A 729 -5.25 11.48 18.55
CA HIS A 729 -6.13 10.37 18.23
C HIS A 729 -7.25 10.87 17.34
N LEU A 730 -7.43 10.25 16.18
CA LEU A 730 -8.38 10.67 15.19
C LEU A 730 -9.34 9.53 14.85
N THR A 731 -10.61 9.85 14.79
CA THR A 731 -11.65 9.01 14.21
C THR A 731 -12.14 9.68 12.94
N LEU A 732 -11.95 9.05 11.79
CA LEU A 732 -12.21 9.64 10.49
C LEU A 732 -13.33 8.91 9.75
N TYR A 733 -14.31 9.65 9.29
CA TYR A 733 -15.37 9.24 8.39
C TYR A 733 -15.04 9.64 6.93
N PRO A 734 -15.76 9.13 5.92
CA PRO A 734 -15.53 9.55 4.54
C PRO A 734 -15.64 11.08 4.40
N GLY A 735 -14.67 11.68 3.70
CA GLY A 735 -14.58 13.13 3.50
C GLY A 735 -13.99 13.91 4.68
N ASN A 736 -13.78 13.28 5.82
CA ASN A 736 -13.13 13.94 6.94
C ASN A 736 -11.66 14.21 6.64
N VAL A 737 -11.27 15.46 6.80
CA VAL A 737 -9.86 15.88 6.75
C VAL A 737 -9.54 16.58 8.05
N ALA A 738 -8.76 15.94 8.89
CA ALA A 738 -8.28 16.53 10.14
C ALA A 738 -7.09 17.45 9.85
N VAL A 739 -6.91 18.47 10.68
CA VAL A 739 -5.73 19.34 10.62
C VAL A 739 -4.97 19.24 11.92
N ILE A 740 -3.69 18.95 11.84
CA ILE A 740 -2.76 18.91 12.96
C ILE A 740 -1.78 20.05 12.76
N GLU A 741 -1.77 20.99 13.70
CA GLU A 741 -0.90 22.16 13.74
C GLU A 741 0.03 22.04 14.96
N PRO A 742 1.14 21.31 14.85
CA PRO A 742 2.08 21.18 15.94
C PRO A 742 2.82 22.49 16.18
N GLU A 743 3.10 22.81 17.42
CA GLU A 743 4.07 23.85 17.76
C GLU A 743 5.46 23.22 17.74
N VAL A 744 6.27 23.63 16.76
CA VAL A 744 7.59 23.06 16.51
C VAL A 744 8.66 24.12 16.63
N LYS A 745 9.71 23.82 17.38
CA LYS A 745 10.90 24.66 17.49
C LYS A 745 12.07 23.97 16.82
N GLN A 746 12.75 24.67 15.92
CA GLN A 746 13.96 24.15 15.30
C GLN A 746 15.14 24.34 16.25
N MET A 747 15.76 23.23 16.64
CA MET A 747 16.86 23.20 17.61
C MET A 747 18.19 23.04 16.88
N VAL A 748 19.19 23.76 17.37
CA VAL A 748 20.59 23.60 16.95
C VAL A 748 21.41 23.35 18.21
N THR A 749 22.18 22.27 18.22
CA THR A 749 23.13 22.02 19.30
C THR A 749 24.38 22.86 19.06
N VAL A 750 24.57 23.84 19.90
CA VAL A 750 25.69 24.78 19.79
C VAL A 750 26.78 24.36 20.74
N SER A 751 27.99 24.29 20.25
CA SER A 751 29.19 24.13 21.04
C SER A 751 30.15 25.31 20.81
N GLY A 752 30.87 25.74 21.83
CA GLY A 752 31.80 26.87 21.71
C GLY A 752 32.60 27.07 23.00
N ARG A 753 33.46 28.09 23.03
CA ARG A 753 34.18 28.55 24.22
C ARG A 753 33.78 29.96 24.52
N ILE A 754 33.59 30.27 25.80
CA ILE A 754 33.28 31.61 26.26
C ILE A 754 34.51 32.28 26.85
N ARG A 755 34.77 33.54 26.46
CA ARG A 755 35.82 34.37 26.97
C ARG A 755 35.23 35.68 27.52
N ALA A 756 35.89 36.19 28.56
CA ALA A 756 35.64 37.58 28.96
C ALA A 756 36.31 38.59 28.01
N GLU A 757 36.01 39.88 28.14
CA GLU A 757 36.59 40.95 27.29
C GLU A 757 38.13 41.00 27.38
N ASP A 758 38.68 40.59 28.51
CA ASP A 758 40.14 40.54 28.73
C ASP A 758 40.78 39.25 28.12
N GLY A 759 40.02 38.43 27.42
CA GLY A 759 40.46 37.22 26.79
C GLY A 759 40.56 36.00 27.73
N THR A 760 40.26 36.15 29.01
CA THR A 760 40.26 35.01 29.97
C THR A 760 39.11 34.03 29.68
N LEU A 761 39.39 32.74 29.81
CA LEU A 761 38.37 31.70 29.68
C LEU A 761 37.44 31.67 30.89
N LEU A 762 36.15 31.64 30.65
CA LEU A 762 35.14 31.60 31.70
C LEU A 762 34.78 30.18 32.10
N ALA A 763 35.58 29.64 33.02
CA ALA A 763 35.32 28.30 33.60
C ALA A 763 34.13 28.34 34.56
N ASN A 764 33.34 27.26 34.61
CA ASN A 764 32.17 27.06 35.48
C ASN A 764 31.10 28.16 35.39
N ALA A 765 31.09 28.94 34.28
CA ALA A 765 30.05 29.92 34.04
C ALA A 765 28.68 29.20 33.84
N ARG A 766 27.65 29.73 34.46
CA ARG A 766 26.29 29.25 34.24
C ARG A 766 25.75 29.80 32.91
N ILE A 767 25.18 28.94 32.13
CA ILE A 767 24.59 29.28 30.86
C ILE A 767 23.11 28.95 30.90
N ASN A 768 22.29 29.89 30.50
CA ASN A 768 20.84 29.70 30.40
C ASN A 768 20.34 30.20 29.06
N ASN A 769 19.31 29.59 28.57
CA ASN A 769 18.41 30.12 27.56
C ASN A 769 16.98 29.71 27.91
N HIS A 770 16.02 30.01 27.06
CA HIS A 770 14.61 29.62 27.26
C HIS A 770 14.35 28.13 27.13
N ILE A 771 15.34 27.35 26.63
CA ILE A 771 15.25 25.89 26.43
C ILE A 771 15.81 25.15 27.64
N GLY A 772 16.98 25.57 28.14
CA GLY A 772 17.66 24.80 29.15
C GLY A 772 18.79 25.58 29.85
N ARG A 773 19.51 24.82 30.67
CA ARG A 773 20.65 25.35 31.45
C ARG A 773 21.81 24.39 31.35
N THR A 774 23.01 24.97 31.24
CA THR A 774 24.27 24.20 31.28
C THR A 774 25.34 24.98 31.98
N ARG A 775 26.58 24.49 32.01
CA ARG A 775 27.76 25.22 32.52
C ARG A 775 28.92 24.99 31.59
N THR A 776 29.83 25.93 31.58
CA THR A 776 31.13 25.75 30.94
C THR A 776 32.00 24.80 31.76
N ASP A 777 32.87 24.08 31.07
CA ASP A 777 33.90 23.29 31.68
C ASP A 777 35.09 24.15 32.18
N GLU A 778 36.20 23.48 32.59
CA GLU A 778 37.44 24.15 33.03
C GLU A 778 38.12 24.96 31.93
N ASN A 779 37.87 24.64 30.67
CA ASN A 779 38.39 25.31 29.48
C ASN A 779 37.45 26.39 28.93
N GLY A 780 36.35 26.68 29.63
CA GLY A 780 35.33 27.59 29.16
C GLY A 780 34.49 27.07 28.01
N GLU A 781 34.55 25.74 27.72
CA GLU A 781 33.76 25.10 26.66
C GLU A 781 32.35 24.77 27.15
N PHE A 782 31.39 24.92 26.24
CA PHE A 782 29.99 24.63 26.49
C PHE A 782 29.32 23.89 25.34
N VAL A 783 28.29 23.14 25.65
CA VAL A 783 27.39 22.54 24.69
C VAL A 783 25.95 22.75 25.19
N MET A 784 25.10 23.28 24.34
CA MET A 784 23.67 23.42 24.65
C MET A 784 22.81 23.49 23.41
N ASP A 785 21.54 23.13 23.58
CA ASP A 785 20.54 23.29 22.53
C ASP A 785 19.98 24.72 22.55
N VAL A 786 19.85 25.27 21.35
CA VAL A 786 19.39 26.64 21.14
C VAL A 786 18.26 26.61 20.10
N ASP A 787 17.18 27.35 20.39
CA ASP A 787 16.10 27.56 19.45
C ASP A 787 16.58 28.54 18.36
N LYS A 788 16.53 28.12 17.10
CA LYS A 788 16.98 28.92 15.98
C LYS A 788 16.25 30.27 15.83
N LYS A 789 14.98 30.28 16.29
CA LYS A 789 14.15 31.50 16.28
C LYS A 789 14.58 32.56 17.34
N TYR A 790 15.11 32.06 18.44
CA TYR A 790 15.58 32.90 19.55
C TYR A 790 17.02 32.52 19.92
N PRO A 791 18.01 32.84 19.06
CA PRO A 791 19.37 32.33 19.18
C PRO A 791 20.19 33.09 20.20
N THR A 792 19.65 33.33 21.40
CA THR A 792 20.31 34.03 22.48
C THR A 792 20.69 33.13 23.63
N ILE A 793 21.84 33.36 24.20
CA ILE A 793 22.36 32.62 25.35
C ILE A 793 22.79 33.62 26.42
N ASP A 794 22.35 33.42 27.64
CA ASP A 794 22.71 34.19 28.83
C ASP A 794 23.81 33.48 29.60
N PHE A 795 24.90 34.15 29.81
CA PHE A 795 25.99 33.67 30.62
C PHE A 795 26.03 34.42 31.97
N ARG A 796 26.25 33.66 33.05
CA ARG A 796 26.46 34.22 34.39
C ARG A 796 27.75 33.65 34.98
N TYR A 797 28.67 34.54 35.37
CA TYR A 797 29.95 34.13 35.87
C TYR A 797 30.38 34.95 37.13
N SER A 798 31.62 34.80 37.58
CA SER A 798 32.17 35.31 38.78
C SER A 798 31.71 36.74 39.14
N GLY A 799 31.21 36.93 40.40
CA GLY A 799 30.73 38.22 40.88
C GLY A 799 29.33 38.63 40.38
N ASN A 800 28.52 37.68 39.96
CA ASN A 800 27.15 37.91 39.45
C ASN A 800 27.11 38.75 38.16
N LYS A 801 28.21 38.76 37.40
CA LYS A 801 28.25 39.37 36.08
C LYS A 801 27.46 38.54 35.10
N THR A 802 26.69 39.21 34.26
CA THR A 802 25.88 38.58 33.20
C THR A 802 26.21 39.16 31.86
N CYS A 803 26.21 38.35 30.85
CA CYS A 803 26.18 38.79 29.45
C CYS A 803 25.20 37.98 28.63
N GLU A 804 24.57 38.60 27.69
CA GLU A 804 23.71 37.98 26.69
C GLU A 804 24.45 37.99 25.36
N VAL A 805 24.48 36.86 24.69
CA VAL A 805 25.11 36.70 23.38
C VAL A 805 24.09 36.21 22.40
N ALA A 806 23.94 36.94 21.30
CA ALA A 806 23.15 36.51 20.15
C ALA A 806 24.05 35.74 19.18
N LEU A 807 23.61 34.56 18.78
CA LEU A 807 24.31 33.66 17.85
C LEU A 807 23.75 33.79 16.43
N GLU A 808 24.61 33.71 15.44
CA GLU A 808 24.20 33.69 14.04
C GLU A 808 23.96 32.20 13.61
N LEU A 809 22.73 31.72 13.74
CA LEU A 809 22.38 30.34 13.47
C LEU A 809 21.55 30.16 12.18
N ASN A 810 21.42 31.17 11.33
CA ASN A 810 20.52 31.14 10.16
C ASN A 810 20.78 29.93 9.21
N GLN A 811 22.04 29.61 9.00
CA GLN A 811 22.43 28.46 8.15
C GLN A 811 22.85 27.22 8.94
N ALA A 812 22.84 27.28 10.28
CA ALA A 812 23.26 26.21 11.11
C ALA A 812 22.23 25.07 11.12
N ARG A 813 22.71 23.82 11.04
CA ARG A 813 21.90 22.59 11.12
C ARG A 813 22.59 21.58 12.04
N GLY A 814 21.78 20.85 12.81
CA GLY A 814 22.27 19.82 13.72
C GLY A 814 23.17 20.38 14.82
N ALA A 815 24.46 20.09 14.79
CA ALA A 815 25.44 20.58 15.75
C ALA A 815 26.42 21.54 15.06
N VAL A 816 26.70 22.68 15.71
CA VAL A 816 27.61 23.71 15.19
C VAL A 816 28.60 24.14 16.24
N TRP A 817 29.86 24.32 15.82
CA TRP A 817 30.87 24.96 16.61
C TRP A 817 30.90 26.45 16.29
N VAL A 818 30.53 27.29 17.27
CA VAL A 818 30.48 28.78 17.10
C VAL A 818 31.78 29.50 17.40
N GLY A 819 32.82 28.76 17.78
CA GLY A 819 34.14 29.32 18.07
C GLY A 819 34.24 29.95 19.47
N ASP A 820 35.12 30.93 19.60
CA ASP A 820 35.29 31.70 20.81
C ASP A 820 34.25 32.83 20.90
N VAL A 821 33.34 32.72 21.84
CA VAL A 821 32.30 33.71 22.10
C VAL A 821 32.82 34.70 23.15
N VAL A 822 32.84 35.97 22.82
CA VAL A 822 33.30 36.99 23.74
C VAL A 822 32.12 37.60 24.50
N CYS A 823 32.20 37.51 25.82
CA CYS A 823 31.22 38.07 26.75
C CYS A 823 31.57 39.55 27.00
N SER A 824 31.07 40.46 26.19
CA SER A 824 31.18 41.90 26.45
C SER A 824 30.18 42.26 27.53
N GLY A 825 30.69 42.59 28.73
CA GLY A 825 29.86 42.89 29.86
C GLY A 825 28.96 44.11 29.61
N LEU A 826 27.66 43.86 29.58
CA LEU A 826 26.70 44.95 29.78
C LEU A 826 26.84 45.43 31.21
N SER A 827 27.39 46.62 31.36
CA SER A 827 27.36 47.37 32.61
C SER A 827 25.93 47.41 33.14
N SER A 828 25.79 47.07 34.40
CA SER A 828 24.54 47.23 35.15
C SER A 828 23.88 48.56 34.87
N LEU A 829 22.72 48.56 34.21
CA LEU A 829 21.71 49.61 34.31
C LEU A 829 20.61 49.34 33.27
N SER A 830 19.56 48.73 33.63
CA SER A 830 18.32 49.41 33.96
C SER A 830 17.27 48.40 34.35
N LEU A 831 16.75 48.56 35.50
CA LEU A 831 15.42 48.07 35.86
C LEU A 831 14.42 48.70 34.88
N ILE A 832 14.15 48.02 33.81
CA ILE A 832 12.93 48.27 33.03
C ILE A 832 11.90 47.38 33.67
N HIS A 833 10.96 48.00 34.38
CA HIS A 833 9.72 47.42 34.77
C HIS A 833 9.07 46.78 33.52
N ILE A 834 9.12 45.44 33.43
CA ILE A 834 8.20 44.71 32.63
C ILE A 834 6.89 44.72 33.37
N SER A 835 6.00 45.64 33.04
CA SER A 835 4.60 45.58 33.40
C SER A 835 4.03 44.29 32.89
N GLU A 836 3.60 43.43 33.81
CA GLU A 836 2.80 42.23 33.48
C GLU A 836 1.68 42.60 32.49
N PRO A 837 1.47 41.84 31.43
CA PRO A 837 0.28 42.02 30.63
C PRO A 837 -0.95 41.61 31.44
N THR A 838 -1.73 42.60 31.80
CA THR A 838 -3.04 42.45 32.41
C THR A 838 -3.87 41.45 31.62
N ARG A 839 -4.24 40.36 32.26
CA ARG A 839 -5.28 39.45 31.79
C ARG A 839 -6.58 40.24 31.65
N HIS A 840 -6.96 40.56 30.44
CA HIS A 840 -8.34 40.86 30.13
C HIS A 840 -9.10 39.54 30.01
N SER A 841 -9.82 39.21 31.07
CA SER A 841 -10.95 38.31 31.01
C SER A 841 -12.05 38.96 30.15
N LEU A 842 -12.36 38.47 29.01
CA LEU A 842 -13.61 38.70 28.32
C LEU A 842 -14.52 37.48 28.52
N ILE A 843 -15.49 37.71 29.44
CA ILE A 843 -16.74 36.98 29.54
C ILE A 843 -17.65 37.52 28.43
N SER A 844 -18.07 36.71 27.51
CA SER A 844 -19.43 36.54 26.96
C SER A 844 -19.43 35.48 25.88
#